data_851c952139532e2af6ad74d9f4c060c1
#
_entry.id   851c952139532e2af6ad74d9f4c060c1
#
_cell.length_a   1.000
_cell.length_b   1.000
_cell.length_c   1.000
_cell.angle_alpha   90.00
_cell.angle_beta   90.00
_cell.angle_gamma   90.00
#
_symmetry.space_group_name_H-M   'P 1'
#
loop_
_entity.id
_entity.type
_entity.pdbx_description
1 polymer ?
#
loop_
_entity_poly.entity_id
_entity_poly.type
_entity_poly.pdbx_seq_one_letter_code
_entity_poly.pdbx_strand_id
1 'polypeptide(L)'
;MSKVAVIGAGYVGLTTGACLADLGNQVTIVDIDQKKVEQLRRHHVPFYEPGLQELVERNARAGRLAFTTSYVDAVPGAEFAIIAVSTPEGEGGEADLSYVEAAASSIADAMDGPLVVVNKSTVPPLTGDMVSRVLKKGNITYDAAVVSNPEFLREGSAIQDFMHPDRVVIGSNDREAADKVAKLYEPLNAHVLVTPNIYTAEMVKYASNAFLATRISFINEIAWISERVGADAKLVAEGMGMDKRIGPHYLDAGIGYGGSCLAGDETVLVKLGGRTRLLTLMDLVHEYRVGQSLEVLSWHADGSGAEFLPVKAVTLRPFEGDAVEVRTKMGRRVVCTPDHPFVTRDGTKLARDLTTEDWLPLAVEGTHDEQPIVELDLLEGLAMARIARAEVIVRPAAAVLAGVAARDLRPVLATARSFDVMRARAMRLVELDALGLSHEGATVKTARNRTDVPMRLAVDAEFWRIVGLYLAEGHISRDGRRERIFWSFNHTGEEDLVEEVRGFWARHGVRADVRHGLTSTSVVVSSRILAGFFSGLLKAGRNCYEMRLPDQVWSQPRAHKLALLGGYWHGDGSWSFVNGGPSVVLECGTVSRALADGILRLLADLGVVASVRVGRVKKSTRDTYWIRCAGADQVEKLIGLVPAQHRPAVIESIGRQTKRIAATGYRRQGRGTAWVRVVETRRRPYAGPVYSLEVPEAHTFITTGGLVTHNCFPKDVAALAAVSERYDYHPGLLHAVMQINSDQRMVVIDILREMLEELPGRVIGLLGLAFKPNTDDMREAPSVDIAKVLLAAGAEVRAYDPAAIERSKLLLPEVEYRKDAYEVATGADALVLVTEWNEFRQLDMARVKQLMRRPVMVDGRNIYDPAVMRSLGFTYRGIGRE
;
A
#
# COMPACT_ATOMS: atom_id res chain seq x y z
N MET A 1 36.59 32.49 14.50
CA MET A 1 36.37 32.14 13.09
C MET A 1 36.93 30.74 12.89
N SER A 2 36.06 29.76 12.82
CA SER A 2 36.44 28.34 12.71
C SER A 2 36.28 27.84 11.27
N LYS A 3 37.09 26.84 10.90
CA LYS A 3 36.94 26.13 9.62
C LYS A 3 36.08 24.91 9.84
N VAL A 4 34.98 24.83 9.12
CA VAL A 4 33.92 23.80 9.29
C VAL A 4 33.68 23.07 7.97
N ALA A 5 33.79 21.75 7.98
CA ALA A 5 33.32 20.88 6.91
C ALA A 5 31.90 20.40 7.25
N VAL A 6 30.95 20.54 6.33
CA VAL A 6 29.58 20.02 6.48
C VAL A 6 29.37 18.93 5.46
N ILE A 7 29.04 17.72 5.90
CA ILE A 7 28.86 16.54 5.06
C ILE A 7 27.36 16.31 4.82
N GLY A 8 26.95 16.52 3.58
CA GLY A 8 25.57 16.51 3.11
C GLY A 8 25.04 17.92 2.81
N ALA A 9 24.55 18.15 1.59
CA ALA A 9 23.89 19.38 1.16
C ALA A 9 22.35 19.18 1.07
N GLY A 10 21.80 18.39 1.95
CA GLY A 10 20.37 18.27 2.17
C GLY A 10 19.82 19.46 2.94
N TYR A 11 18.55 19.40 3.31
CA TYR A 11 17.87 20.47 4.03
C TYR A 11 18.61 20.92 5.31
N VAL A 12 18.99 19.97 6.16
CA VAL A 12 19.70 20.23 7.42
C VAL A 12 21.10 20.75 7.15
N GLY A 13 21.85 20.10 6.27
CA GLY A 13 23.27 20.44 6.05
C GLY A 13 23.46 21.79 5.35
N LEU A 14 22.65 22.07 4.32
CA LEU A 14 22.74 23.34 3.62
C LEU A 14 22.32 24.52 4.50
N THR A 15 21.22 24.39 5.24
CA THR A 15 20.77 25.44 6.18
C THR A 15 21.80 25.66 7.29
N THR A 16 22.28 24.57 7.92
CA THR A 16 23.30 24.65 8.97
C THR A 16 24.59 25.33 8.46
N GLY A 17 25.08 24.89 7.29
CA GLY A 17 26.31 25.44 6.72
C GLY A 17 26.20 26.90 6.33
N ALA A 18 25.07 27.29 5.72
CA ALA A 18 24.81 28.69 5.36
C ALA A 18 24.68 29.59 6.59
N CYS A 19 23.98 29.16 7.65
CA CYS A 19 23.85 29.92 8.90
C CYS A 19 25.20 30.02 9.65
N LEU A 20 25.97 28.93 9.73
CA LEU A 20 27.32 28.98 10.33
C LEU A 20 28.27 29.91 9.56
N ALA A 21 28.18 29.95 8.23
CA ALA A 21 28.93 30.89 7.41
C ALA A 21 28.51 32.34 7.68
N ASP A 22 27.22 32.58 7.91
CA ASP A 22 26.69 33.90 8.24
C ASP A 22 27.11 34.37 9.62
N LEU A 23 27.33 33.44 10.57
CA LEU A 23 27.94 33.71 11.87
C LEU A 23 29.47 33.96 11.78
N GLY A 24 30.04 33.99 10.57
CA GLY A 24 31.44 34.36 10.34
C GLY A 24 32.42 33.19 10.25
N ASN A 25 31.95 31.94 10.19
CA ASN A 25 32.83 30.78 10.01
C ASN A 25 33.15 30.54 8.54
N GLN A 26 34.26 29.82 8.30
CA GLN A 26 34.66 29.35 6.96
C GLN A 26 34.04 27.95 6.76
N VAL A 27 33.06 27.85 5.91
CA VAL A 27 32.30 26.61 5.74
C VAL A 27 32.51 26.03 4.34
N THR A 28 32.83 24.74 4.28
CA THR A 28 32.84 23.97 3.03
C THR A 28 31.82 22.82 3.15
N ILE A 29 30.83 22.81 2.24
CA ILE A 29 29.78 21.76 2.21
C ILE A 29 30.18 20.71 1.17
N VAL A 30 30.16 19.45 1.59
CA VAL A 30 30.42 18.28 0.74
C VAL A 30 29.10 17.56 0.44
N ASP A 31 28.83 17.25 -0.83
CA ASP A 31 27.73 16.34 -1.21
C ASP A 31 28.19 15.43 -2.36
N ILE A 32 27.79 14.17 -2.33
CA ILE A 32 28.16 13.19 -3.36
C ILE A 32 27.45 13.42 -4.70
N ASP A 33 26.35 14.18 -4.70
CA ASP A 33 25.59 14.52 -5.91
C ASP A 33 26.24 15.69 -6.64
N GLN A 34 26.97 15.36 -7.71
CA GLN A 34 27.67 16.33 -8.53
C GLN A 34 26.74 17.41 -9.12
N LYS A 35 25.52 17.03 -9.54
CA LYS A 35 24.55 17.98 -10.12
C LYS A 35 24.09 19.00 -9.07
N LYS A 36 23.84 18.55 -7.87
CA LYS A 36 23.46 19.40 -6.74
C LYS A 36 24.60 20.37 -6.39
N VAL A 37 25.85 19.87 -6.31
CA VAL A 37 27.02 20.71 -6.05
C VAL A 37 27.24 21.75 -7.16
N GLU A 38 27.04 21.39 -8.43
CA GLU A 38 27.12 22.34 -9.55
C GLU A 38 26.04 23.43 -9.47
N GLN A 39 24.81 23.10 -9.08
CA GLN A 39 23.75 24.09 -8.86
C GLN A 39 24.11 25.05 -7.72
N LEU A 40 24.59 24.51 -6.59
CA LEU A 40 25.00 25.29 -5.44
C LEU A 40 26.20 26.20 -5.73
N ARG A 41 27.18 25.73 -6.53
CA ARG A 41 28.32 26.57 -7.02
C ARG A 41 27.85 27.75 -7.89
N ARG A 42 26.68 27.59 -8.54
CA ARG A 42 26.04 28.70 -9.30
C ARG A 42 25.10 29.50 -8.41
N HIS A 43 25.17 29.31 -7.10
CA HIS A 43 24.32 29.92 -6.08
C HIS A 43 22.82 29.60 -6.24
N HIS A 44 22.47 28.45 -6.80
CA HIS A 44 21.08 28.01 -6.93
C HIS A 44 20.77 26.92 -5.89
N VAL A 45 19.81 27.20 -4.99
CA VAL A 45 19.38 26.27 -3.94
C VAL A 45 18.33 25.30 -4.52
N PRO A 46 18.51 23.97 -4.38
CA PRO A 46 17.67 22.98 -5.06
C PRO A 46 16.31 22.70 -4.39
N PHE A 47 15.93 23.46 -3.36
CA PHE A 47 14.65 23.36 -2.65
C PHE A 47 14.26 24.73 -2.10
N TYR A 48 12.96 24.90 -1.80
CA TYR A 48 12.45 26.16 -1.28
C TYR A 48 12.55 26.22 0.26
N GLU A 49 13.23 27.23 0.77
CA GLU A 49 13.24 27.63 2.18
C GLU A 49 13.35 29.15 2.24
N PRO A 50 12.43 29.86 2.95
CA PRO A 50 12.44 31.32 2.99
C PRO A 50 13.78 31.90 3.42
N GLY A 51 14.38 32.75 2.57
CA GLY A 51 15.66 33.44 2.84
C GLY A 51 16.93 32.62 2.64
N LEU A 52 16.85 31.29 2.33
CA LEU A 52 18.03 30.45 2.18
C LEU A 52 18.81 30.76 0.88
N GLN A 53 18.10 31.08 -0.19
CA GLN A 53 18.71 31.46 -1.47
C GLN A 53 19.63 32.66 -1.30
N GLU A 54 19.12 33.72 -0.66
CA GLU A 54 19.87 34.98 -0.39
C GLU A 54 21.01 34.74 0.59
N LEU A 55 20.80 33.88 1.59
CA LEU A 55 21.83 33.55 2.58
C LEU A 55 23.01 32.82 1.95
N VAL A 56 22.75 31.83 1.09
CA VAL A 56 23.76 31.07 0.35
C VAL A 56 24.54 32.00 -0.58
N GLU A 57 23.82 32.79 -1.38
CA GLU A 57 24.44 33.70 -2.33
C GLU A 57 25.35 34.74 -1.64
N ARG A 58 24.89 35.34 -0.55
CA ARG A 58 25.63 36.33 0.24
C ARG A 58 26.93 35.74 0.79
N ASN A 59 26.87 34.54 1.38
CA ASN A 59 28.04 33.93 2.02
C ASN A 59 29.01 33.33 1.01
N ALA A 60 28.51 32.77 -0.11
CA ALA A 60 29.34 32.29 -1.18
C ALA A 60 30.13 33.46 -1.86
N ARG A 61 29.47 34.57 -2.15
CA ARG A 61 30.14 35.77 -2.68
C ARG A 61 31.15 36.38 -1.71
N ALA A 62 30.89 36.26 -0.40
CA ALA A 62 31.83 36.70 0.63
C ALA A 62 32.99 35.72 0.86
N GLY A 63 33.03 34.60 0.15
CA GLY A 63 34.09 33.58 0.25
C GLY A 63 34.03 32.77 1.57
N ARG A 64 32.94 32.88 2.36
CA ARG A 64 32.74 32.14 3.60
C ARG A 64 32.05 30.80 3.41
N LEU A 65 31.42 30.56 2.26
CA LEU A 65 30.70 29.33 1.95
C LEU A 65 31.18 28.77 0.62
N ALA A 66 31.62 27.50 0.61
CA ALA A 66 32.07 26.78 -0.57
C ALA A 66 31.42 25.40 -0.70
N PHE A 67 31.39 24.84 -1.92
CA PHE A 67 30.75 23.56 -2.21
C PHE A 67 31.69 22.64 -2.99
N THR A 68 31.78 21.38 -2.58
CA THR A 68 32.65 20.39 -3.24
C THR A 68 32.00 18.99 -3.19
N THR A 69 32.48 18.09 -4.06
CA THR A 69 32.21 16.65 -3.98
C THR A 69 33.31 15.88 -3.27
N SER A 70 34.41 16.56 -2.89
CA SER A 70 35.66 15.98 -2.39
C SER A 70 35.84 16.21 -0.90
N TYR A 71 35.96 15.15 -0.12
CA TYR A 71 36.30 15.20 1.32
C TYR A 71 37.71 15.77 1.53
N VAL A 72 38.63 15.49 0.60
CA VAL A 72 40.04 15.98 0.67
C VAL A 72 40.13 17.51 0.51
N ASP A 73 39.11 18.14 -0.12
CA ASP A 73 39.07 19.60 -0.23
C ASP A 73 38.45 20.27 1.02
N ALA A 74 37.67 19.55 1.80
CA ALA A 74 36.87 20.13 2.88
C ALA A 74 37.38 19.80 4.29
N VAL A 75 37.81 18.55 4.52
CA VAL A 75 38.15 18.05 5.87
C VAL A 75 39.56 18.46 6.33
N PRO A 76 40.61 18.44 5.51
CA PRO A 76 41.93 18.84 5.95
C PRO A 76 41.98 20.25 6.53
N GLY A 77 42.58 20.37 7.73
CA GLY A 77 42.70 21.61 8.50
C GLY A 77 41.35 22.15 9.01
N ALA A 78 40.24 21.40 8.96
CA ALA A 78 39.00 21.75 9.60
C ALA A 78 39.09 21.52 11.12
N GLU A 79 38.41 22.37 11.91
CA GLU A 79 38.25 22.20 13.35
C GLU A 79 37.03 21.30 13.63
N PHE A 80 36.01 21.36 12.75
CA PHE A 80 34.77 20.62 12.87
C PHE A 80 34.39 19.93 11.55
N ALA A 81 33.93 18.68 11.62
CA ALA A 81 33.25 17.98 10.54
C ALA A 81 31.83 17.63 10.98
N ILE A 82 30.84 18.27 10.39
CA ILE A 82 29.42 18.12 10.74
C ILE A 82 28.77 17.11 9.79
N ILE A 83 28.34 15.97 10.30
CA ILE A 83 27.58 14.95 9.55
C ILE A 83 26.11 15.36 9.53
N ALA A 84 25.60 15.69 8.34
CA ALA A 84 24.21 16.08 8.08
C ALA A 84 23.65 15.32 6.87
N VAL A 85 23.90 14.02 6.82
CA VAL A 85 23.44 13.10 5.76
C VAL A 85 22.06 12.53 6.08
N SER A 86 21.41 11.99 5.06
CA SER A 86 20.11 11.32 5.22
C SER A 86 20.23 10.08 6.12
N THR A 87 19.18 9.85 6.92
CA THR A 87 19.01 8.67 7.77
C THR A 87 17.62 8.08 7.47
N PRO A 88 17.44 7.42 6.29
CA PRO A 88 16.14 6.82 5.95
C PRO A 88 15.80 5.70 6.93
N GLU A 89 14.56 5.23 6.86
CA GLU A 89 14.11 4.08 7.62
C GLU A 89 14.76 2.79 7.09
N GLY A 90 15.28 1.96 7.99
CA GLY A 90 15.85 0.64 7.73
C GLY A 90 14.90 -0.50 8.08
N GLU A 91 15.44 -1.74 8.17
CA GLU A 91 14.67 -2.92 8.60
C GLU A 91 14.07 -2.74 10.00
N GLY A 92 12.80 -3.16 10.17
CA GLY A 92 12.16 -3.11 11.48
C GLY A 92 11.77 -1.71 11.97
N GLY A 93 11.73 -0.69 11.10
CA GLY A 93 11.43 0.69 11.49
C GLY A 93 12.61 1.47 12.07
N GLU A 94 13.80 0.88 12.11
CA GLU A 94 15.02 1.53 12.55
C GLU A 94 15.51 2.57 11.55
N ALA A 95 16.41 3.46 11.98
CA ALA A 95 17.11 4.35 11.06
C ALA A 95 18.26 3.61 10.35
N ASP A 96 18.33 3.68 9.01
CA ASP A 96 19.50 3.23 8.26
C ASP A 96 20.66 4.21 8.47
N LEU A 97 21.70 3.72 9.13
CA LEU A 97 22.90 4.48 9.48
C LEU A 97 24.05 4.34 8.47
N SER A 98 23.85 3.60 7.38
CA SER A 98 24.91 3.33 6.38
C SER A 98 25.52 4.62 5.81
N TYR A 99 24.71 5.66 5.59
CA TYR A 99 25.21 6.96 5.12
C TYR A 99 26.03 7.69 6.18
N VAL A 100 25.67 7.53 7.45
CA VAL A 100 26.43 8.10 8.58
C VAL A 100 27.75 7.38 8.73
N GLU A 101 27.74 6.05 8.61
CA GLU A 101 28.95 5.22 8.64
C GLU A 101 29.89 5.54 7.48
N ALA A 102 29.38 5.66 6.25
CA ALA A 102 30.17 6.04 5.07
C ALA A 102 30.77 7.45 5.20
N ALA A 103 29.98 8.41 5.71
CA ALA A 103 30.47 9.76 5.98
C ALA A 103 31.60 9.77 7.02
N ALA A 104 31.43 9.05 8.12
CA ALA A 104 32.44 8.91 9.16
C ALA A 104 33.74 8.26 8.64
N SER A 105 33.62 7.21 7.80
CA SER A 105 34.77 6.58 7.16
C SER A 105 35.51 7.55 6.23
N SER A 106 34.78 8.28 5.38
CA SER A 106 35.40 9.25 4.47
C SER A 106 36.04 10.44 5.20
N ILE A 107 35.48 10.84 6.36
CA ILE A 107 36.11 11.84 7.21
C ILE A 107 37.42 11.28 7.79
N ALA A 108 37.43 10.03 8.30
CA ALA A 108 38.63 9.38 8.84
C ALA A 108 39.77 9.30 7.80
N ASP A 109 39.43 8.99 6.54
CA ASP A 109 40.40 8.89 5.46
C ASP A 109 40.99 10.27 5.02
N ALA A 110 40.23 11.35 5.24
CA ALA A 110 40.58 12.68 4.77
C ALA A 110 41.21 13.60 5.83
N MET A 111 41.06 13.27 7.14
CA MET A 111 41.54 14.12 8.21
C MET A 111 43.10 14.14 8.29
N ASP A 112 43.67 15.34 8.53
CA ASP A 112 45.10 15.58 8.61
C ASP A 112 45.55 16.19 9.97
N GLY A 113 44.63 16.23 10.96
CA GLY A 113 44.88 16.76 12.29
C GLY A 113 43.74 16.42 13.27
N PRO A 114 43.84 16.86 14.52
CA PRO A 114 42.76 16.68 15.52
C PRO A 114 41.44 17.31 15.02
N LEU A 115 40.32 16.60 15.16
CA LEU A 115 39.05 16.97 14.58
C LEU A 115 37.90 16.71 15.56
N VAL A 116 36.95 17.63 15.65
CA VAL A 116 35.66 17.37 16.31
C VAL A 116 34.62 16.97 15.27
N VAL A 117 34.18 15.71 15.30
CA VAL A 117 33.13 15.17 14.42
C VAL A 117 31.79 15.35 15.09
N VAL A 118 30.93 16.17 14.48
CA VAL A 118 29.61 16.52 15.03
C VAL A 118 28.52 15.77 14.26
N ASN A 119 27.81 14.87 14.94
CA ASN A 119 26.65 14.23 14.35
C ASN A 119 25.42 15.13 14.50
N LYS A 120 24.93 15.68 13.38
CA LYS A 120 23.76 16.55 13.34
C LYS A 120 22.55 15.88 12.71
N SER A 121 22.73 14.79 11.97
CA SER A 121 21.62 13.95 11.46
C SER A 121 20.75 13.45 12.61
N THR A 122 19.46 13.30 12.36
CA THR A 122 18.53 12.67 13.30
C THR A 122 18.80 11.17 13.35
N VAL A 123 19.34 10.69 14.45
CA VAL A 123 19.82 9.30 14.62
C VAL A 123 19.36 8.72 15.95
N PRO A 124 19.12 7.40 16.03
CA PRO A 124 18.78 6.73 17.28
C PRO A 124 19.94 6.79 18.28
N PRO A 125 19.64 6.61 19.59
CA PRO A 125 20.68 6.48 20.63
C PRO A 125 21.69 5.37 20.29
N LEU A 126 22.95 5.57 20.70
CA LEU A 126 24.14 4.74 20.42
C LEU A 126 24.79 4.96 19.04
N THR A 127 24.27 5.83 18.19
CA THR A 127 24.88 6.14 16.90
C THR A 127 26.26 6.81 17.07
N GLY A 128 26.43 7.68 18.04
CA GLY A 128 27.71 8.30 18.32
C GLY A 128 28.83 7.31 18.66
N ASP A 129 28.51 6.19 19.29
CA ASP A 129 29.48 5.11 19.53
C ASP A 129 29.87 4.39 18.22
N MET A 130 28.92 4.22 17.31
CA MET A 130 29.20 3.67 15.99
C MET A 130 30.16 4.59 15.23
N VAL A 131 29.89 5.90 15.18
CA VAL A 131 30.76 6.89 14.56
C VAL A 131 32.16 6.85 15.19
N SER A 132 32.26 6.82 16.54
CA SER A 132 33.55 6.71 17.24
C SER A 132 34.33 5.45 16.86
N ARG A 133 33.64 4.32 16.70
CA ARG A 133 34.26 3.05 16.28
C ARG A 133 34.77 3.12 14.85
N VAL A 134 34.00 3.72 13.93
CA VAL A 134 34.40 3.88 12.52
C VAL A 134 35.64 4.76 12.42
N LEU A 135 35.63 5.93 13.08
CA LEU A 135 36.77 6.83 13.12
C LEU A 135 38.04 6.13 13.67
N LYS A 136 37.93 5.35 14.72
CA LYS A 136 39.06 4.57 15.31
C LYS A 136 39.56 3.43 14.44
N LYS A 137 38.72 2.84 13.59
CA LYS A 137 39.14 1.77 12.65
C LYS A 137 39.92 2.29 11.45
N GLY A 138 39.69 3.54 11.03
CA GLY A 138 40.40 4.18 9.93
C GLY A 138 41.78 4.61 10.35
N ASN A 139 42.70 3.72 10.62
CA ASN A 139 44.14 3.93 10.88
C ASN A 139 44.53 5.40 11.17
N ILE A 140 43.95 5.96 12.20
CA ILE A 140 44.00 7.39 12.49
C ILE A 140 45.25 7.69 13.33
N THR A 141 46.10 8.53 12.79
CA THR A 141 47.25 9.12 13.48
C THR A 141 46.81 10.26 14.42
N TYR A 142 45.60 10.77 14.23
CA TYR A 142 45.08 11.95 14.92
C TYR A 142 43.84 11.62 15.77
N ASP A 143 43.67 12.35 16.85
CA ASP A 143 42.50 12.21 17.71
C ASP A 143 41.22 12.82 17.08
N ALA A 144 40.13 12.09 17.12
CA ALA A 144 38.81 12.55 16.70
C ALA A 144 37.82 12.41 17.86
N ALA A 145 37.28 13.51 18.34
CA ALA A 145 36.23 13.54 19.34
C ALA A 145 34.85 13.56 18.65
N VAL A 146 33.89 12.77 19.17
CA VAL A 146 32.53 12.72 18.65
C VAL A 146 31.56 13.48 19.54
N VAL A 147 30.75 14.33 18.93
CA VAL A 147 29.72 15.15 19.56
C VAL A 147 28.39 14.93 18.86
N SER A 148 27.31 14.68 19.59
CA SER A 148 25.95 14.73 19.07
C SER A 148 25.38 16.14 19.25
N ASN A 149 24.93 16.73 18.17
CA ASN A 149 24.25 18.04 18.17
C ASN A 149 23.01 17.96 17.28
N PRO A 150 21.94 17.29 17.75
CA PRO A 150 20.73 17.12 16.98
C PRO A 150 20.09 18.47 16.61
N GLU A 151 19.45 18.50 15.46
CA GLU A 151 18.75 19.69 14.97
C GLU A 151 17.29 19.70 15.44
N PHE A 152 16.69 20.89 15.55
CA PHE A 152 15.28 21.15 15.83
C PHE A 152 14.68 22.11 14.81
N LEU A 153 15.16 22.05 13.56
CA LEU A 153 14.78 22.91 12.46
C LEU A 153 13.42 22.46 11.89
N ARG A 154 12.53 23.42 11.65
CA ARG A 154 11.27 23.17 10.95
C ARG A 154 11.39 23.69 9.53
N GLU A 155 11.09 22.86 8.54
CA GLU A 155 11.01 23.28 7.14
C GLU A 155 10.01 24.45 7.01
N GLY A 156 10.38 25.45 6.23
CA GLY A 156 9.64 26.73 6.10
C GLY A 156 9.96 27.78 7.16
N SER A 157 10.77 27.44 8.19
CA SER A 157 11.28 28.38 9.20
C SER A 157 12.68 28.03 9.69
N ALA A 158 13.42 27.19 8.98
CA ALA A 158 14.67 26.61 9.47
C ALA A 158 15.77 27.62 9.73
N ILE A 159 15.87 28.68 8.92
CA ILE A 159 16.81 29.78 9.21
C ILE A 159 16.45 30.49 10.51
N GLN A 160 15.16 30.78 10.70
CA GLN A 160 14.69 31.42 11.93
C GLN A 160 14.94 30.52 13.14
N ASP A 161 14.63 29.23 13.03
CA ASP A 161 14.85 28.25 14.10
C ASP A 161 16.35 28.07 14.40
N PHE A 162 17.24 28.20 13.39
CA PHE A 162 18.67 28.13 13.60
C PHE A 162 19.22 29.40 14.25
N MET A 163 18.79 30.56 13.79
CA MET A 163 19.33 31.86 14.24
C MET A 163 18.74 32.30 15.59
N HIS A 164 17.53 31.81 15.94
CA HIS A 164 16.83 32.07 17.20
C HIS A 164 16.31 30.78 17.83
N PRO A 165 17.19 29.82 18.19
CA PRO A 165 16.75 28.52 18.67
C PRO A 165 16.21 28.65 20.12
N ASP A 166 15.13 27.94 20.42
CA ASP A 166 14.64 27.76 21.79
C ASP A 166 15.72 27.13 22.69
N ARG A 167 16.50 26.24 22.12
CA ARG A 167 17.63 25.54 22.77
C ARG A 167 18.60 24.94 21.74
N VAL A 168 19.86 24.82 22.13
CA VAL A 168 20.88 24.03 21.46
C VAL A 168 21.23 22.85 22.37
N VAL A 169 21.13 21.62 21.86
CA VAL A 169 21.47 20.40 22.64
C VAL A 169 22.81 19.86 22.12
N ILE A 170 23.73 19.60 23.03
CA ILE A 170 25.07 19.10 22.71
C ILE A 170 25.38 17.96 23.67
N GLY A 171 25.75 16.81 23.15
CA GLY A 171 26.17 15.65 23.97
C GLY A 171 27.49 15.07 23.52
N SER A 172 28.39 14.86 24.45
CA SER A 172 29.68 14.20 24.21
C SER A 172 30.18 13.51 25.44
N ASN A 173 30.96 12.45 25.27
CA ASN A 173 31.75 11.85 26.32
C ASN A 173 33.07 12.64 26.55
N ASP A 174 33.40 13.57 25.65
CA ASP A 174 34.51 14.51 25.74
C ASP A 174 33.97 15.92 26.01
N ARG A 175 34.17 16.42 27.22
CA ARG A 175 33.65 17.71 27.64
C ARG A 175 34.31 18.89 26.88
N GLU A 176 35.60 18.78 26.56
CA GLU A 176 36.32 19.85 25.80
C GLU A 176 35.76 19.95 24.38
N ALA A 177 35.49 18.83 23.72
CA ALA A 177 34.87 18.80 22.41
C ALA A 177 33.45 19.38 22.44
N ALA A 178 32.64 19.07 23.45
CA ALA A 178 31.30 19.65 23.60
C ALA A 178 31.36 21.17 23.80
N ASP A 179 32.29 21.67 24.62
CA ASP A 179 32.49 23.10 24.85
C ASP A 179 33.00 23.82 23.59
N LYS A 180 33.83 23.20 22.75
CA LYS A 180 34.22 23.71 21.41
C LYS A 180 33.01 23.87 20.50
N VAL A 181 32.13 22.85 20.43
CA VAL A 181 30.90 22.93 19.63
C VAL A 181 29.95 24.02 20.17
N ALA A 182 29.82 24.13 21.51
CA ALA A 182 28.99 25.18 22.11
C ALA A 182 29.42 26.60 21.67
N LYS A 183 30.70 26.83 21.49
CA LYS A 183 31.24 28.14 21.03
C LYS A 183 30.77 28.50 19.60
N LEU A 184 30.46 27.53 18.74
CA LEU A 184 29.88 27.80 17.40
C LEU A 184 28.54 28.52 17.51
N TYR A 185 27.80 28.28 18.60
CA TYR A 185 26.45 28.83 18.85
C TYR A 185 26.47 30.04 19.80
N GLU A 186 27.61 30.40 20.35
CA GLU A 186 27.75 31.55 21.28
C GLU A 186 27.17 32.86 20.69
N PRO A 187 27.38 33.19 19.38
CA PRO A 187 26.82 34.40 18.80
C PRO A 187 25.29 34.48 18.79
N LEU A 188 24.60 33.33 18.94
CA LEU A 188 23.14 33.25 18.93
C LEU A 188 22.53 33.63 20.30
N ASN A 189 23.36 33.72 21.36
CA ASN A 189 22.90 33.97 22.73
C ASN A 189 21.77 33.04 23.18
N ALA A 190 21.78 31.79 22.74
CA ALA A 190 20.77 30.77 22.97
C ALA A 190 21.09 29.95 24.24
N HIS A 191 20.07 29.34 24.82
CA HIS A 191 20.25 28.37 25.88
C HIS A 191 20.91 27.08 25.35
N VAL A 192 22.15 26.81 25.79
CA VAL A 192 22.90 25.61 25.39
C VAL A 192 22.81 24.56 26.50
N LEU A 193 22.17 23.45 26.21
CA LEU A 193 22.11 22.26 27.08
C LEU A 193 23.24 21.30 26.72
N VAL A 194 24.29 21.27 27.52
CA VAL A 194 25.36 20.28 27.36
C VAL A 194 25.05 19.05 28.23
N THR A 195 24.79 17.91 27.60
CA THR A 195 24.49 16.66 28.28
C THR A 195 25.76 15.88 28.61
N PRO A 196 25.75 15.02 29.66
CA PRO A 196 26.96 14.34 30.12
C PRO A 196 27.46 13.24 29.17
N ASN A 197 26.67 12.86 28.16
CA ASN A 197 27.01 11.85 27.18
C ASN A 197 26.25 12.06 25.88
N ILE A 198 26.65 11.36 24.83
CA ILE A 198 26.07 11.41 23.48
C ILE A 198 24.61 10.91 23.49
N TYR A 199 24.32 9.82 24.20
CA TYR A 199 23.01 9.14 24.17
C TYR A 199 21.88 10.02 24.67
N THR A 200 22.14 10.85 25.69
CA THR A 200 21.14 11.77 26.22
C THR A 200 20.75 12.82 25.19
N ALA A 201 21.69 13.36 24.42
CA ALA A 201 21.39 14.32 23.36
C ALA A 201 20.60 13.69 22.21
N GLU A 202 20.97 12.49 21.77
CA GLU A 202 20.26 11.71 20.76
C GLU A 202 18.83 11.40 21.23
N MET A 203 18.64 10.94 22.47
CA MET A 203 17.33 10.65 23.06
C MET A 203 16.44 11.90 23.16
N VAL A 204 16.99 13.07 23.50
CA VAL A 204 16.22 14.33 23.57
C VAL A 204 15.54 14.62 22.23
N LYS A 205 16.19 14.40 21.10
CA LYS A 205 15.62 14.63 19.78
C LYS A 205 14.45 13.68 19.51
N TYR A 206 14.67 12.37 19.71
CA TYR A 206 13.66 11.33 19.45
C TYR A 206 12.43 11.48 20.36
N ALA A 207 12.65 11.67 21.64
CA ALA A 207 11.57 11.86 22.61
C ALA A 207 10.76 13.13 22.31
N SER A 208 11.43 14.22 21.90
CA SER A 208 10.74 15.45 21.50
C SER A 208 9.83 15.21 20.28
N ASN A 209 10.33 14.58 19.22
CA ASN A 209 9.54 14.32 18.02
C ASN A 209 8.38 13.35 18.29
N ALA A 210 8.61 12.29 19.07
CA ALA A 210 7.56 11.34 19.46
C ALA A 210 6.46 12.01 20.30
N PHE A 211 6.84 12.90 21.21
CA PHE A 211 5.88 13.65 22.03
C PHE A 211 5.05 14.63 21.20
N LEU A 212 5.67 15.33 20.23
CA LEU A 212 4.93 16.22 19.33
C LEU A 212 3.92 15.44 18.48
N ALA A 213 4.31 14.27 17.94
CA ALA A 213 3.42 13.37 17.22
C ALA A 213 2.26 12.88 18.11
N THR A 214 2.55 12.54 19.38
CA THR A 214 1.54 12.16 20.37
C THR A 214 0.51 13.27 20.60
N ARG A 215 0.94 14.53 20.72
CA ARG A 215 0.04 15.67 20.89
C ARG A 215 -0.91 15.85 19.72
N ILE A 216 -0.41 15.73 18.48
CA ILE A 216 -1.24 15.83 17.26
C ILE A 216 -2.25 14.68 17.21
N SER A 217 -1.83 13.44 17.44
CA SER A 217 -2.74 12.29 17.44
C SER A 217 -3.77 12.39 18.57
N PHE A 218 -3.37 12.80 19.77
CA PHE A 218 -4.26 13.02 20.90
C PHE A 218 -5.36 14.05 20.58
N ILE A 219 -5.00 15.21 20.03
CA ILE A 219 -6.02 16.23 19.72
C ILE A 219 -6.92 15.82 18.57
N ASN A 220 -6.46 15.00 17.63
CA ASN A 220 -7.28 14.42 16.59
C ASN A 220 -8.30 13.42 17.16
N GLU A 221 -7.93 12.60 18.13
CA GLU A 221 -8.86 11.74 18.86
C GLU A 221 -9.90 12.56 19.64
N ILE A 222 -9.47 13.62 20.32
CA ILE A 222 -10.38 14.57 20.98
C ILE A 222 -11.34 15.23 19.98
N ALA A 223 -10.89 15.51 18.76
CA ALA A 223 -11.76 16.04 17.71
C ALA A 223 -12.88 15.05 17.33
N TRP A 224 -12.57 13.76 17.17
CA TRP A 224 -13.58 12.72 16.92
C TRP A 224 -14.62 12.60 18.05
N ILE A 225 -14.14 12.69 19.30
CA ILE A 225 -15.04 12.69 20.47
C ILE A 225 -15.92 13.94 20.47
N SER A 226 -15.32 15.11 20.22
CA SER A 226 -16.00 16.39 20.19
C SER A 226 -17.14 16.41 19.18
N GLU A 227 -16.94 15.92 17.97
CA GLU A 227 -17.99 15.78 16.95
C GLU A 227 -19.17 14.95 17.44
N ARG A 228 -18.94 13.86 18.17
CA ARG A 228 -20.00 12.95 18.65
C ARG A 228 -20.79 13.52 19.83
N VAL A 229 -20.20 14.42 20.60
CA VAL A 229 -20.84 15.02 21.79
C VAL A 229 -21.29 16.46 21.54
N GLY A 230 -21.08 17.02 20.34
CA GLY A 230 -21.43 18.37 19.98
C GLY A 230 -20.54 19.45 20.63
N ALA A 231 -19.28 19.13 20.93
CA ALA A 231 -18.29 20.07 21.43
C ALA A 231 -17.43 20.65 20.27
N ASP A 232 -16.88 21.86 20.45
CA ASP A 232 -15.91 22.45 19.51
C ASP A 232 -14.48 22.05 19.91
N ALA A 233 -13.85 21.19 19.12
CA ALA A 233 -12.50 20.68 19.38
C ALA A 233 -11.43 21.78 19.48
N LYS A 234 -11.59 22.90 18.76
CA LYS A 234 -10.66 24.03 18.84
C LYS A 234 -10.77 24.76 20.18
N LEU A 235 -11.99 24.97 20.67
CA LEU A 235 -12.21 25.57 22.01
C LEU A 235 -11.72 24.63 23.12
N VAL A 236 -11.88 23.30 22.94
CA VAL A 236 -11.31 22.31 23.85
C VAL A 236 -9.79 22.42 23.88
N ALA A 237 -9.15 22.46 22.71
CA ALA A 237 -7.70 22.63 22.58
C ALA A 237 -7.20 23.96 23.16
N GLU A 238 -7.92 25.06 22.92
CA GLU A 238 -7.60 26.37 23.49
C GLU A 238 -7.70 26.34 25.01
N GLY A 239 -8.81 25.82 25.57
CA GLY A 239 -8.99 25.69 27.00
C GLY A 239 -7.92 24.82 27.67
N MET A 240 -7.56 23.71 27.05
CA MET A 240 -6.44 22.86 27.51
C MET A 240 -5.10 23.61 27.44
N GLY A 241 -4.87 24.34 26.33
CA GLY A 241 -3.62 25.07 26.08
C GLY A 241 -3.38 26.25 27.03
N MET A 242 -4.41 26.78 27.71
CA MET A 242 -4.29 27.81 28.75
C MET A 242 -3.58 27.29 30.01
N ASP A 243 -3.61 25.97 30.25
CA ASP A 243 -2.82 25.40 31.35
C ASP A 243 -1.33 25.39 30.93
N LYS A 244 -0.50 26.10 31.71
CA LYS A 244 0.95 26.23 31.47
C LYS A 244 1.69 24.88 31.45
N ARG A 245 1.16 23.84 32.07
CA ARG A 245 1.74 22.48 32.04
C ARG A 245 1.52 21.80 30.69
N ILE A 246 0.46 22.18 29.96
CA ILE A 246 0.09 21.65 28.64
C ILE A 246 0.66 22.57 27.56
N GLY A 247 0.33 23.87 27.60
CA GLY A 247 0.69 24.86 26.59
C GLY A 247 -0.09 24.67 25.27
N PRO A 248 -0.16 25.71 24.40
CA PRO A 248 -1.05 25.73 23.26
C PRO A 248 -0.50 25.02 22.00
N HIS A 249 0.81 24.73 21.94
CA HIS A 249 1.45 24.26 20.70
C HIS A 249 1.12 22.78 20.40
N TYR A 250 0.96 22.44 19.12
CA TYR A 250 0.65 21.08 18.63
C TYR A 250 -0.67 20.50 19.17
N LEU A 251 -1.66 21.35 19.43
CA LEU A 251 -3.03 21.00 19.80
C LEU A 251 -4.04 21.38 18.70
N ASP A 252 -3.59 21.60 17.48
CA ASP A 252 -4.47 21.86 16.34
C ASP A 252 -4.89 20.54 15.71
N ALA A 253 -6.18 20.18 15.81
CA ALA A 253 -6.75 19.05 15.13
C ALA A 253 -6.72 19.28 13.61
N GLY A 254 -6.35 18.26 12.86
CA GLY A 254 -6.20 18.36 11.39
C GLY A 254 -6.03 16.98 10.72
N ILE A 255 -5.59 16.99 9.48
CA ILE A 255 -5.60 15.84 8.54
C ILE A 255 -4.37 14.92 8.60
N GLY A 256 -3.54 14.99 9.63
CA GLY A 256 -2.42 14.05 9.86
C GLY A 256 -1.14 14.28 9.02
N TYR A 257 -0.18 13.32 9.04
CA TYR A 257 1.17 13.32 8.39
C TYR A 257 1.55 11.92 7.83
N GLY A 258 2.59 11.67 6.96
CA GLY A 258 2.73 10.53 6.02
C GLY A 258 4.01 9.67 5.80
N GLY A 259 4.08 8.73 4.81
CA GLY A 259 5.15 7.71 4.51
C GLY A 259 5.19 7.05 3.10
N SER A 260 6.09 6.06 2.75
CA SER A 260 6.36 5.48 1.40
C SER A 260 5.50 4.25 0.99
N CYS A 261 5.29 3.92 -0.33
CA CYS A 261 4.21 3.03 -0.80
C CYS A 261 4.42 2.23 -2.11
N LEU A 262 3.50 1.25 -2.40
CA LEU A 262 3.41 0.39 -3.59
C LEU A 262 2.32 0.86 -4.56
N ALA A 263 2.40 0.47 -5.84
CA ALA A 263 1.37 0.76 -6.83
C ALA A 263 0.06 0.01 -6.53
N GLY A 264 -1.08 0.64 -6.84
CA GLY A 264 -2.41 0.13 -6.47
C GLY A 264 -2.84 -1.16 -7.17
N ASP A 265 -2.19 -1.52 -8.27
CA ASP A 265 -2.44 -2.76 -9.02
C ASP A 265 -1.61 -3.96 -8.50
N GLU A 266 -0.84 -3.78 -7.43
CA GLU A 266 -0.18 -4.89 -6.73
C GLU A 266 -1.20 -5.66 -5.88
N THR A 267 -1.08 -6.99 -5.89
CA THR A 267 -2.03 -7.88 -5.20
C THR A 267 -1.52 -8.32 -3.83
N VAL A 268 -2.43 -8.42 -2.87
CA VAL A 268 -2.17 -8.92 -1.51
C VAL A 268 -3.19 -9.97 -1.15
N LEU A 269 -2.78 -10.98 -0.38
CA LEU A 269 -3.69 -11.97 0.19
C LEU A 269 -4.07 -11.53 1.60
N VAL A 270 -5.34 -11.25 1.82
CA VAL A 270 -5.86 -10.68 3.06
C VAL A 270 -7.01 -11.53 3.63
N LYS A 271 -7.19 -11.49 4.95
CA LYS A 271 -8.45 -11.87 5.62
C LYS A 271 -9.23 -10.62 5.94
N LEU A 272 -10.33 -10.40 5.23
CA LEU A 272 -11.21 -9.24 5.41
C LEU A 272 -12.55 -9.72 5.97
N GLY A 273 -12.87 -9.32 7.20
CA GLY A 273 -14.07 -9.80 7.90
C GLY A 273 -14.09 -11.32 8.07
N GLY A 274 -12.94 -11.94 8.33
CA GLY A 274 -12.79 -13.40 8.52
C GLY A 274 -12.80 -14.24 7.25
N ARG A 275 -12.73 -13.62 6.05
CA ARG A 275 -12.69 -14.36 4.76
C ARG A 275 -11.39 -14.04 4.01
N THR A 276 -10.65 -15.08 3.63
CA THR A 276 -9.42 -14.92 2.83
C THR A 276 -9.72 -14.55 1.38
N ARG A 277 -9.05 -13.52 0.88
CA ARG A 277 -9.26 -12.95 -0.45
C ARG A 277 -7.94 -12.45 -1.06
N LEU A 278 -7.79 -12.65 -2.36
CA LEU A 278 -6.72 -12.01 -3.12
C LEU A 278 -7.25 -10.73 -3.76
N LEU A 279 -6.80 -9.58 -3.27
CA LEU A 279 -7.24 -8.26 -3.73
C LEU A 279 -6.05 -7.46 -4.25
N THR A 280 -6.32 -6.54 -5.18
CA THR A 280 -5.37 -5.46 -5.42
C THR A 280 -5.39 -4.51 -4.21
N LEU A 281 -4.28 -3.80 -3.97
CA LEU A 281 -4.25 -2.78 -2.90
C LEU A 281 -5.34 -1.72 -3.09
N MET A 282 -5.64 -1.37 -4.33
CA MET A 282 -6.73 -0.46 -4.68
C MET A 282 -8.10 -1.05 -4.30
N ASP A 283 -8.39 -2.32 -4.66
CA ASP A 283 -9.66 -2.96 -4.30
C ASP A 283 -9.80 -3.12 -2.79
N LEU A 284 -8.69 -3.41 -2.09
CA LEU A 284 -8.67 -3.53 -0.63
C LEU A 284 -9.15 -2.24 0.04
N VAL A 285 -8.62 -1.08 -0.37
CA VAL A 285 -9.04 0.21 0.17
C VAL A 285 -10.51 0.52 -0.12
N HIS A 286 -11.01 0.15 -1.30
CA HIS A 286 -12.42 0.34 -1.65
C HIS A 286 -13.37 -0.54 -0.83
N GLU A 287 -12.95 -1.75 -0.47
CA GLU A 287 -13.79 -2.73 0.23
C GLU A 287 -13.65 -2.69 1.76
N TYR A 288 -12.51 -2.26 2.27
CA TYR A 288 -12.24 -2.14 3.71
C TYR A 288 -13.12 -1.06 4.35
N ARG A 289 -13.63 -1.34 5.54
CA ARG A 289 -14.37 -0.38 6.38
C ARG A 289 -13.70 -0.28 7.74
N VAL A 290 -13.55 0.93 8.25
CA VAL A 290 -12.98 1.19 9.58
C VAL A 290 -13.73 0.37 10.64
N GLY A 291 -12.98 -0.32 11.50
CA GLY A 291 -13.52 -1.22 12.52
C GLY A 291 -13.78 -2.66 12.05
N GLN A 292 -13.58 -2.98 10.77
CA GLN A 292 -13.61 -4.35 10.28
C GLN A 292 -12.25 -5.02 10.51
N SER A 293 -12.24 -6.29 10.94
CA SER A 293 -10.98 -7.03 11.07
C SER A 293 -10.31 -7.21 9.71
N LEU A 294 -9.04 -6.85 9.64
CA LEU A 294 -8.18 -7.00 8.47
C LEU A 294 -6.87 -7.64 8.90
N GLU A 295 -6.51 -8.74 8.26
CA GLU A 295 -5.20 -9.37 8.38
C GLU A 295 -4.60 -9.52 6.98
N VAL A 296 -3.28 -9.45 6.85
CA VAL A 296 -2.56 -9.68 5.59
C VAL A 296 -1.54 -10.80 5.76
N LEU A 297 -1.35 -11.58 4.71
CA LEU A 297 -0.30 -12.59 4.69
C LEU A 297 1.07 -11.90 4.73
N SER A 298 1.80 -12.12 5.81
CA SER A 298 3.08 -11.51 6.17
C SER A 298 4.17 -12.57 6.21
N TRP A 299 5.42 -12.14 6.17
CA TRP A 299 6.59 -13.03 6.19
C TRP A 299 7.53 -12.63 7.33
N HIS A 300 8.08 -13.62 8.03
CA HIS A 300 9.02 -13.42 9.12
C HIS A 300 10.47 -13.58 8.68
N ALA A 301 11.33 -12.63 9.06
CA ALA A 301 12.74 -12.60 8.71
C ALA A 301 13.55 -13.77 9.32
N ASP A 302 13.07 -14.35 10.42
CA ASP A 302 13.64 -15.54 11.05
C ASP A 302 13.51 -16.84 10.23
N GLY A 303 12.77 -16.79 9.12
CA GLY A 303 12.54 -17.93 8.23
C GLY A 303 11.45 -18.89 8.70
N SER A 304 10.66 -18.55 9.72
CA SER A 304 9.52 -19.35 10.21
C SER A 304 8.44 -19.55 9.15
N GLY A 305 8.40 -18.66 8.13
CA GLY A 305 7.48 -18.74 7.00
C GLY A 305 6.57 -17.55 6.87
N ALA A 306 5.35 -17.79 6.37
CA ALA A 306 4.34 -16.74 6.19
C ALA A 306 3.07 -17.10 6.96
N GLU A 307 2.49 -16.09 7.63
CA GLU A 307 1.23 -16.20 8.36
C GLU A 307 0.37 -14.94 8.20
N PHE A 308 -0.91 -15.02 8.57
CA PHE A 308 -1.79 -13.87 8.56
C PHE A 308 -1.60 -13.05 9.84
N LEU A 309 -1.19 -11.80 9.67
CA LEU A 309 -0.99 -10.85 10.77
C LEU A 309 -1.96 -9.69 10.67
N PRO A 310 -2.37 -9.13 11.82
CA PRO A 310 -3.28 -7.98 11.85
C PRO A 310 -2.68 -6.77 11.11
N VAL A 311 -3.49 -6.12 10.29
CA VAL A 311 -3.17 -4.84 9.66
C VAL A 311 -3.69 -3.74 10.57
N LYS A 312 -2.82 -2.90 11.09
CA LYS A 312 -3.19 -1.75 11.93
C LYS A 312 -3.65 -0.57 11.10
N ALA A 313 -3.03 -0.34 9.96
CA ALA A 313 -3.41 0.75 9.08
C ALA A 313 -3.26 0.37 7.60
N VAL A 314 -4.16 0.92 6.79
CA VAL A 314 -4.08 0.89 5.33
C VAL A 314 -3.84 2.32 4.89
N THR A 315 -2.68 2.58 4.30
CA THR A 315 -2.34 3.91 3.81
C THR A 315 -2.48 3.99 2.31
N LEU A 316 -3.02 5.09 1.85
CA LEU A 316 -3.16 5.45 0.45
C LEU A 316 -2.52 6.80 0.26
N ARG A 317 -1.57 6.91 -0.64
CA ARG A 317 -1.08 8.20 -1.08
C ARG A 317 -0.92 8.27 -2.58
N PRO A 318 -1.09 9.41 -3.15
CA PRO A 318 -0.76 9.63 -4.55
C PRO A 318 0.75 9.71 -4.74
N PHE A 319 1.18 9.23 -5.89
CA PHE A 319 2.57 9.35 -6.32
C PHE A 319 2.62 9.66 -7.81
N GLU A 320 3.35 10.71 -8.15
CA GLU A 320 3.75 10.99 -9.50
C GLU A 320 5.25 11.24 -9.54
N GLY A 321 5.90 10.59 -10.46
CA GLY A 321 7.35 10.64 -10.64
C GLY A 321 7.84 9.32 -11.22
N ASP A 322 9.13 9.12 -11.15
CA ASP A 322 9.75 7.88 -11.56
C ASP A 322 9.52 6.79 -10.52
N ALA A 323 8.47 5.99 -10.66
CA ALA A 323 8.34 4.75 -9.91
C ALA A 323 9.43 3.75 -10.32
N VAL A 324 9.80 2.88 -9.41
CA VAL A 324 10.76 1.80 -9.67
C VAL A 324 9.99 0.51 -9.92
N GLU A 325 10.17 -0.06 -11.11
CA GLU A 325 9.72 -1.40 -11.41
C GLU A 325 10.88 -2.37 -11.14
N VAL A 326 10.71 -3.22 -10.12
CA VAL A 326 11.66 -4.26 -9.75
C VAL A 326 11.24 -5.57 -10.40
N ARG A 327 12.12 -6.21 -11.17
CA ARG A 327 11.88 -7.49 -11.83
C ARG A 327 12.84 -8.55 -11.35
N THR A 328 12.31 -9.74 -11.12
CA THR A 328 13.10 -10.90 -10.65
C THR A 328 13.32 -11.93 -11.76
N LYS A 329 14.30 -12.80 -11.57
CA LYS A 329 14.63 -13.89 -12.49
C LYS A 329 13.46 -14.85 -12.72
N MET A 330 12.54 -14.97 -11.78
CA MET A 330 11.32 -15.76 -11.90
C MET A 330 10.16 -15.00 -12.56
N GLY A 331 10.42 -13.79 -13.07
CA GLY A 331 9.48 -12.97 -13.82
C GLY A 331 8.46 -12.19 -12.98
N ARG A 332 8.53 -12.24 -11.63
CA ARG A 332 7.72 -11.38 -10.79
C ARG A 332 8.21 -9.96 -10.92
N ARG A 333 7.25 -9.07 -10.86
CA ARG A 333 7.52 -7.63 -10.85
C ARG A 333 6.70 -6.97 -9.75
N VAL A 334 7.27 -5.92 -9.17
CA VAL A 334 6.60 -5.01 -8.24
C VAL A 334 6.90 -3.60 -8.67
N VAL A 335 5.91 -2.73 -8.59
CA VAL A 335 6.04 -1.31 -8.88
C VAL A 335 5.80 -0.53 -7.59
N CYS A 336 6.77 0.29 -7.23
CA CYS A 336 6.77 1.04 -5.97
C CYS A 336 7.43 2.40 -6.13
N THR A 337 7.33 3.21 -5.09
CA THR A 337 8.08 4.45 -5.00
C THR A 337 9.58 4.18 -4.86
N PRO A 338 10.48 5.09 -5.28
CA PRO A 338 11.93 4.87 -5.23
C PRO A 338 12.50 4.65 -3.84
N ASP A 339 11.81 5.15 -2.84
CA ASP A 339 12.13 5.06 -1.41
C ASP A 339 11.49 3.85 -0.72
N HIS A 340 10.79 2.98 -1.46
CA HIS A 340 10.15 1.79 -0.89
C HIS A 340 11.21 0.77 -0.46
N PRO A 341 11.19 0.31 0.81
CA PRO A 341 12.16 -0.65 1.31
C PRO A 341 11.84 -2.08 0.88
N PHE A 342 12.86 -2.82 0.50
CA PHE A 342 12.82 -4.24 0.19
C PHE A 342 13.75 -5.01 1.13
N VAL A 343 13.25 -6.11 1.65
CA VAL A 343 14.09 -7.09 2.34
C VAL A 343 15.00 -7.75 1.31
N THR A 344 16.31 -7.75 1.57
CA THR A 344 17.30 -8.48 0.77
C THR A 344 18.11 -9.43 1.65
N ARG A 345 18.97 -10.25 1.06
CA ARG A 345 19.85 -11.13 1.86
C ARG A 345 20.85 -10.41 2.75
N ASP A 346 21.20 -9.20 2.31
CA ASP A 346 22.24 -8.40 2.93
C ASP A 346 21.67 -7.23 3.76
N GLY A 347 20.39 -7.31 4.15
CA GLY A 347 19.65 -6.28 4.86
C GLY A 347 18.62 -5.57 3.99
N THR A 348 17.97 -4.54 4.51
CA THR A 348 16.96 -3.76 3.78
C THR A 348 17.63 -2.78 2.82
N LYS A 349 17.12 -2.72 1.57
CA LYS A 349 17.54 -1.75 0.56
C LYS A 349 16.35 -1.02 -0.02
N LEU A 350 16.51 0.26 -0.34
CA LEU A 350 15.48 1.02 -1.02
C LEU A 350 15.35 0.57 -2.48
N ALA A 351 14.16 0.66 -3.05
CA ALA A 351 13.89 0.25 -4.43
C ALA A 351 14.86 0.88 -5.44
N ARG A 352 15.24 2.16 -5.22
CA ARG A 352 16.19 2.88 -6.09
C ARG A 352 17.63 2.36 -6.01
N ASP A 353 17.98 1.65 -4.94
CA ASP A 353 19.35 1.18 -4.64
C ASP A 353 19.50 -0.32 -4.93
N LEU A 354 18.41 -1.01 -5.32
CA LEU A 354 18.46 -2.41 -5.73
C LEU A 354 19.26 -2.59 -7.00
N THR A 355 20.10 -3.63 -7.01
CA THR A 355 20.96 -4.02 -8.13
C THR A 355 20.65 -5.45 -8.60
N THR A 356 21.25 -5.87 -9.69
CA THR A 356 21.12 -7.25 -10.19
C THR A 356 21.83 -8.30 -9.33
N GLU A 357 22.59 -7.91 -8.32
CA GLU A 357 23.21 -8.84 -7.36
C GLU A 357 22.28 -9.17 -6.17
N ASP A 358 21.24 -8.35 -5.96
CA ASP A 358 20.32 -8.50 -4.85
C ASP A 358 19.35 -9.67 -5.03
N TRP A 359 18.97 -10.25 -3.90
CA TRP A 359 18.01 -11.35 -3.81
C TRP A 359 16.86 -10.96 -2.89
N LEU A 360 15.64 -11.09 -3.38
CA LEU A 360 14.42 -10.78 -2.64
C LEU A 360 13.75 -12.07 -2.13
N PRO A 361 13.13 -12.07 -0.95
CA PRO A 361 12.42 -13.24 -0.44
C PRO A 361 11.09 -13.42 -1.16
N LEU A 362 10.75 -14.67 -1.41
CA LEU A 362 9.50 -15.14 -1.97
C LEU A 362 8.87 -16.10 -0.95
N ALA A 363 7.69 -15.77 -0.45
CA ALA A 363 6.97 -16.62 0.46
C ALA A 363 6.35 -17.81 -0.28
N VAL A 364 6.72 -19.00 0.15
CA VAL A 364 6.30 -20.28 -0.42
C VAL A 364 5.73 -21.12 0.72
N GLU A 365 4.53 -21.63 0.58
CA GLU A 365 3.71 -22.20 1.63
C GLU A 365 3.16 -21.11 2.59
N GLY A 366 1.91 -21.23 2.96
CA GLY A 366 1.24 -20.40 3.93
C GLY A 366 0.34 -21.26 4.79
N THR A 367 0.20 -20.93 6.05
CA THR A 367 -0.76 -21.58 6.95
C THR A 367 -2.13 -20.97 6.74
N HIS A 368 -3.12 -21.80 6.42
CA HIS A 368 -4.52 -21.42 6.34
C HIS A 368 -5.27 -22.19 7.42
N ASP A 369 -5.61 -21.50 8.50
CA ASP A 369 -6.38 -22.07 9.63
C ASP A 369 -7.89 -21.97 9.44
N GLU A 370 -8.36 -21.57 8.24
CA GLU A 370 -9.79 -21.45 7.96
C GLU A 370 -10.42 -22.82 7.72
N GLN A 371 -11.62 -23.01 8.29
CA GLN A 371 -12.40 -24.22 7.98
C GLN A 371 -12.82 -24.22 6.51
N PRO A 372 -12.66 -25.35 5.80
CA PRO A 372 -13.06 -25.45 4.40
C PRO A 372 -14.55 -25.16 4.23
N ILE A 373 -14.89 -24.40 3.21
CA ILE A 373 -16.27 -24.23 2.78
C ILE A 373 -16.69 -25.53 2.11
N VAL A 374 -17.70 -26.19 2.65
CA VAL A 374 -18.19 -27.50 2.16
C VAL A 374 -19.45 -27.36 1.28
N GLU A 375 -20.14 -26.26 1.37
CA GLU A 375 -21.37 -25.98 0.61
C GLU A 375 -21.49 -24.49 0.31
N LEU A 376 -22.02 -24.11 -0.84
CA LEU A 376 -22.31 -22.74 -1.24
C LEU A 376 -23.80 -22.59 -1.58
N ASP A 377 -24.43 -21.53 -1.04
CA ASP A 377 -25.81 -21.12 -1.35
C ASP A 377 -25.83 -20.20 -2.58
N LEU A 378 -26.49 -20.63 -3.65
CA LEU A 378 -26.58 -19.85 -4.89
C LEU A 378 -27.38 -18.55 -4.71
N LEU A 379 -28.20 -18.45 -3.66
CA LEU A 379 -28.99 -17.26 -3.38
C LEU A 379 -28.16 -16.09 -2.88
N GLU A 380 -26.98 -16.34 -2.28
CA GLU A 380 -26.07 -15.27 -1.87
C GLU A 380 -25.61 -14.41 -3.07
N GLY A 381 -25.54 -15.00 -4.26
CA GLY A 381 -25.18 -14.32 -5.50
C GLY A 381 -26.27 -13.46 -6.15
N LEU A 382 -27.54 -13.53 -5.68
CA LEU A 382 -28.68 -12.89 -6.35
C LEU A 382 -28.55 -11.37 -6.43
N ALA A 383 -28.13 -10.73 -5.34
CA ALA A 383 -27.97 -9.27 -5.28
C ALA A 383 -26.90 -8.79 -6.27
N MET A 384 -25.74 -9.47 -6.31
CA MET A 384 -24.64 -9.19 -7.23
C MET A 384 -25.06 -9.43 -8.70
N ALA A 385 -25.91 -10.44 -8.96
CA ALA A 385 -26.48 -10.75 -10.27
C ALA A 385 -27.63 -9.82 -10.66
N ARG A 386 -28.02 -8.88 -9.79
CA ARG A 386 -29.20 -8.01 -9.97
C ARG A 386 -30.47 -8.82 -10.28
N ILE A 387 -30.67 -9.91 -9.52
CA ILE A 387 -31.87 -10.74 -9.61
C ILE A 387 -32.70 -10.46 -8.34
N ALA A 388 -33.89 -9.91 -8.52
CA ALA A 388 -34.80 -9.69 -7.40
C ALA A 388 -35.32 -11.05 -6.84
N ARG A 389 -35.40 -11.19 -5.53
CA ARG A 389 -35.91 -12.41 -4.88
C ARG A 389 -37.30 -12.80 -5.39
N ALA A 390 -38.14 -11.82 -5.76
CA ALA A 390 -39.45 -12.04 -6.37
C ALA A 390 -39.43 -12.65 -7.78
N GLU A 391 -38.27 -12.55 -8.51
CA GLU A 391 -38.07 -13.18 -9.83
C GLU A 391 -37.67 -14.67 -9.72
N VAL A 392 -37.25 -15.12 -8.53
CA VAL A 392 -36.75 -16.48 -8.30
C VAL A 392 -37.97 -17.40 -8.01
N ILE A 393 -38.07 -18.45 -8.78
CA ILE A 393 -39.02 -19.53 -8.60
C ILE A 393 -38.29 -20.67 -7.93
N VAL A 394 -38.82 -21.11 -6.79
CA VAL A 394 -38.29 -22.22 -5.99
C VAL A 394 -39.22 -23.42 -6.15
N ARG A 395 -38.61 -24.59 -6.29
CA ARG A 395 -39.26 -25.86 -6.17
C ARG A 395 -38.74 -26.51 -4.89
N PRO A 396 -39.51 -26.50 -3.80
CA PRO A 396 -39.12 -27.15 -2.55
C PRO A 396 -38.96 -28.67 -2.74
N ALA A 397 -38.16 -29.28 -1.90
CA ALA A 397 -38.07 -30.75 -1.87
C ALA A 397 -39.45 -31.38 -1.65
N ALA A 398 -39.68 -32.56 -2.21
CA ALA A 398 -40.97 -33.23 -2.13
C ALA A 398 -41.45 -33.47 -0.66
N ALA A 399 -40.50 -33.73 0.24
CA ALA A 399 -40.77 -33.92 1.67
C ALA A 399 -41.29 -32.63 2.34
N VAL A 400 -40.84 -31.45 1.91
CA VAL A 400 -41.30 -30.17 2.48
C VAL A 400 -42.78 -29.91 2.15
N LEU A 401 -43.25 -30.35 1.00
CA LEU A 401 -44.65 -30.19 0.57
C LEU A 401 -45.54 -31.39 0.89
N ALA A 402 -45.00 -32.51 1.38
CA ALA A 402 -45.76 -33.75 1.59
C ALA A 402 -46.88 -33.64 2.61
N GLY A 403 -46.76 -32.75 3.59
CA GLY A 403 -47.79 -32.48 4.61
C GLY A 403 -48.56 -31.18 4.44
N VAL A 404 -48.32 -30.42 3.38
CA VAL A 404 -48.86 -29.07 3.17
C VAL A 404 -50.11 -29.16 2.28
N ALA A 405 -51.25 -28.65 2.75
CA ALA A 405 -52.48 -28.50 1.97
C ALA A 405 -52.62 -27.04 1.46
N ALA A 406 -53.42 -26.85 0.40
CA ALA A 406 -53.68 -25.52 -0.15
C ALA A 406 -54.22 -24.52 0.90
N ARG A 407 -54.97 -25.02 1.91
CA ARG A 407 -55.50 -24.21 3.05
C ARG A 407 -54.37 -23.63 3.91
N ASP A 408 -53.26 -24.36 4.07
CA ASP A 408 -52.13 -24.01 4.93
C ASP A 408 -51.27 -22.88 4.32
N LEU A 409 -51.41 -22.64 3.01
CA LEU A 409 -50.74 -21.57 2.27
C LEU A 409 -51.54 -20.26 2.27
N ARG A 410 -52.85 -20.29 2.60
CA ARG A 410 -53.77 -19.13 2.54
C ARG A 410 -53.43 -17.97 3.45
N PRO A 411 -52.78 -18.16 4.61
CA PRO A 411 -52.37 -17.03 5.44
C PRO A 411 -51.43 -16.04 4.72
N VAL A 412 -50.70 -16.52 3.72
CA VAL A 412 -49.71 -15.75 2.95
C VAL A 412 -50.12 -15.56 1.48
N LEU A 413 -50.86 -16.53 0.89
CA LEU A 413 -51.19 -16.56 -0.53
C LEU A 413 -52.72 -16.48 -0.74
N ALA A 414 -53.12 -15.76 -1.79
CA ALA A 414 -54.51 -15.79 -2.26
C ALA A 414 -54.94 -17.22 -2.63
N THR A 415 -56.23 -17.53 -2.49
CA THR A 415 -56.79 -18.88 -2.70
C THR A 415 -56.40 -19.48 -4.05
N ALA A 416 -56.55 -18.76 -5.15
CA ALA A 416 -56.19 -19.21 -6.48
C ALA A 416 -54.66 -19.52 -6.57
N ARG A 417 -53.83 -18.65 -5.99
CA ARG A 417 -52.39 -18.84 -5.96
C ARG A 417 -51.97 -20.07 -5.14
N SER A 418 -52.69 -20.37 -4.03
CA SER A 418 -52.41 -21.56 -3.22
C SER A 418 -52.60 -22.84 -4.03
N PHE A 419 -53.68 -22.92 -4.84
CA PHE A 419 -53.92 -24.06 -5.73
C PHE A 419 -52.86 -24.16 -6.85
N ASP A 420 -52.44 -23.02 -7.42
CA ASP A 420 -51.40 -23.02 -8.42
C ASP A 420 -50.04 -23.52 -7.87
N VAL A 421 -49.67 -23.09 -6.65
CA VAL A 421 -48.48 -23.58 -5.96
C VAL A 421 -48.55 -25.09 -5.75
N MET A 422 -49.65 -25.61 -5.28
CA MET A 422 -49.83 -27.07 -5.04
C MET A 422 -49.75 -27.88 -6.35
N ARG A 423 -50.38 -27.37 -7.42
CA ARG A 423 -50.36 -28.02 -8.74
C ARG A 423 -48.96 -27.99 -9.38
N ALA A 424 -48.28 -26.85 -9.33
CA ALA A 424 -46.99 -26.64 -9.93
C ALA A 424 -45.84 -27.19 -9.07
N ARG A 425 -46.08 -27.43 -7.78
CA ARG A 425 -45.07 -27.73 -6.74
C ARG A 425 -43.90 -26.74 -6.79
N ALA A 426 -44.24 -25.46 -7.03
CA ALA A 426 -43.28 -24.38 -7.16
C ALA A 426 -43.91 -23.04 -6.75
N MET A 427 -43.13 -22.18 -6.10
CA MET A 427 -43.57 -20.87 -5.65
C MET A 427 -42.43 -19.84 -5.84
N ARG A 428 -42.72 -18.58 -5.60
CA ARG A 428 -41.67 -17.57 -5.58
C ARG A 428 -40.84 -17.69 -4.30
N LEU A 429 -39.56 -17.32 -4.34
CA LEU A 429 -38.69 -17.34 -3.15
C LEU A 429 -39.28 -16.50 -2.00
N VAL A 430 -39.80 -15.30 -2.32
CA VAL A 430 -40.46 -14.44 -1.32
C VAL A 430 -41.71 -15.09 -0.71
N GLU A 431 -42.44 -15.95 -1.45
CA GLU A 431 -43.57 -16.72 -0.95
C GLU A 431 -43.12 -17.86 -0.02
N LEU A 432 -42.03 -18.54 -0.37
CA LEU A 432 -41.40 -19.59 0.45
C LEU A 432 -40.94 -19.04 1.81
N ASP A 433 -40.20 -17.89 1.75
CA ASP A 433 -39.70 -17.21 2.95
C ASP A 433 -40.84 -16.77 3.87
N ALA A 434 -41.89 -16.17 3.29
CA ALA A 434 -43.06 -15.71 4.07
C ALA A 434 -43.87 -16.85 4.72
N LEU A 435 -43.79 -18.06 4.13
CA LEU A 435 -44.41 -19.27 4.68
C LEU A 435 -43.51 -19.99 5.69
N GLY A 436 -42.28 -19.57 5.89
CA GLY A 436 -41.31 -20.23 6.78
C GLY A 436 -40.93 -21.65 6.36
N LEU A 437 -41.07 -22.01 5.06
CA LEU A 437 -40.77 -23.34 4.57
C LEU A 437 -39.27 -23.56 4.39
N SER A 438 -38.83 -24.80 4.63
CA SER A 438 -37.41 -25.17 4.51
C SER A 438 -36.86 -25.02 3.07
N HIS A 439 -35.65 -24.50 2.96
CA HIS A 439 -34.89 -24.40 1.73
C HIS A 439 -34.14 -25.71 1.37
N GLU A 440 -34.09 -26.66 2.28
CA GLU A 440 -33.30 -27.89 2.13
C GLU A 440 -33.76 -28.72 0.94
N GLY A 441 -32.80 -29.14 0.10
CA GLY A 441 -33.07 -29.92 -1.11
C GLY A 441 -33.89 -29.21 -2.18
N ALA A 442 -34.09 -27.90 -2.06
CA ALA A 442 -34.83 -27.11 -3.04
C ALA A 442 -33.99 -26.84 -4.32
N THR A 443 -34.71 -26.70 -5.46
CA THR A 443 -34.15 -26.21 -6.68
C THR A 443 -34.70 -24.83 -7.05
N VAL A 444 -33.94 -24.05 -7.76
CA VAL A 444 -34.28 -22.65 -8.11
C VAL A 444 -34.10 -22.37 -9.60
N LYS A 445 -34.92 -21.45 -10.13
CA LYS A 445 -34.81 -20.90 -11.47
C LYS A 445 -35.41 -19.51 -11.52
N THR A 446 -35.20 -18.81 -12.63
CA THR A 446 -35.98 -17.59 -12.95
C THR A 446 -37.11 -17.88 -13.93
N ALA A 447 -38.17 -17.07 -13.93
CA ALA A 447 -39.35 -17.29 -14.74
C ALA A 447 -39.10 -17.48 -16.26
N ARG A 448 -37.98 -16.96 -16.76
CA ARG A 448 -37.57 -17.00 -18.17
C ARG A 448 -36.54 -18.07 -18.52
N ASN A 449 -35.89 -18.66 -17.52
CA ASN A 449 -34.98 -19.80 -17.67
C ASN A 449 -35.69 -21.09 -17.25
N ARG A 450 -35.67 -22.11 -18.13
CA ARG A 450 -36.35 -23.39 -17.85
C ARG A 450 -35.51 -24.34 -17.02
N THR A 451 -34.22 -24.08 -16.80
CA THR A 451 -33.31 -24.97 -16.09
C THR A 451 -33.44 -24.71 -14.59
N ASP A 452 -33.91 -25.74 -13.88
CA ASP A 452 -33.85 -25.79 -12.42
C ASP A 452 -32.38 -26.09 -12.01
N VAL A 453 -31.85 -25.40 -10.99
CA VAL A 453 -30.51 -25.62 -10.44
C VAL A 453 -30.65 -25.83 -8.93
N PRO A 454 -29.85 -26.67 -8.28
CA PRO A 454 -29.92 -26.83 -6.83
C PRO A 454 -29.68 -25.48 -6.15
N MET A 455 -30.37 -25.23 -5.07
CA MET A 455 -30.20 -24.00 -4.29
C MET A 455 -28.84 -23.96 -3.60
N ARG A 456 -28.30 -25.12 -3.25
CA ARG A 456 -26.99 -25.30 -2.64
C ARG A 456 -26.16 -26.29 -3.46
N LEU A 457 -24.86 -26.01 -3.56
CA LEU A 457 -23.90 -26.87 -4.23
C LEU A 457 -22.81 -27.31 -3.25
N ALA A 458 -22.54 -28.61 -3.19
CA ALA A 458 -21.40 -29.15 -2.46
C ALA A 458 -20.11 -28.66 -3.11
N VAL A 459 -19.14 -28.30 -2.25
CA VAL A 459 -17.82 -27.75 -2.66
C VAL A 459 -16.77 -28.82 -2.41
N ASP A 460 -16.72 -29.77 -3.31
CA ASP A 460 -15.76 -30.87 -3.31
C ASP A 460 -14.68 -30.73 -4.40
N ALA A 461 -13.83 -31.71 -4.53
CA ALA A 461 -12.77 -31.72 -5.53
C ALA A 461 -13.33 -31.70 -6.97
N GLU A 462 -14.47 -32.34 -7.22
CA GLU A 462 -15.09 -32.36 -8.54
C GLU A 462 -15.67 -30.97 -8.90
N PHE A 463 -16.33 -30.31 -7.95
CA PHE A 463 -16.77 -28.93 -8.11
C PHE A 463 -15.59 -27.99 -8.48
N TRP A 464 -14.49 -28.07 -7.75
CA TRP A 464 -13.34 -27.23 -8.02
C TRP A 464 -12.69 -27.52 -9.37
N ARG A 465 -12.72 -28.76 -9.81
CA ARG A 465 -12.25 -29.12 -11.13
C ARG A 465 -13.11 -28.51 -12.24
N ILE A 466 -14.43 -28.51 -12.08
CA ILE A 466 -15.35 -27.85 -13.03
C ILE A 466 -15.18 -26.34 -13.04
N VAL A 467 -14.90 -25.72 -11.87
CA VAL A 467 -14.54 -24.30 -11.80
C VAL A 467 -13.21 -24.06 -12.52
N GLY A 468 -12.21 -24.93 -12.39
CA GLY A 468 -10.95 -24.85 -13.13
C GLY A 468 -11.15 -24.90 -14.65
N LEU A 469 -11.97 -25.82 -15.15
CA LEU A 469 -12.36 -25.87 -16.57
C LEU A 469 -13.12 -24.62 -17.03
N TYR A 470 -13.93 -24.01 -16.14
CA TYR A 470 -14.58 -22.74 -16.46
C TYR A 470 -13.56 -21.59 -16.57
N LEU A 471 -12.55 -21.55 -15.75
CA LEU A 471 -11.52 -20.49 -15.79
C LEU A 471 -10.66 -20.58 -17.07
N ALA A 472 -10.48 -21.79 -17.64
CA ALA A 472 -9.80 -22.02 -18.91
C ALA A 472 -10.71 -21.73 -20.11
N GLU A 473 -11.83 -22.44 -20.19
CA GLU A 473 -12.64 -22.58 -21.39
C GLU A 473 -14.04 -21.97 -21.25
N GLY A 474 -14.30 -21.28 -20.12
CA GLY A 474 -15.63 -20.79 -19.78
C GLY A 474 -15.92 -19.36 -20.24
N HIS A 475 -17.18 -19.10 -20.48
CA HIS A 475 -17.69 -17.72 -20.58
C HIS A 475 -19.18 -17.64 -20.28
N ILE A 476 -19.64 -16.44 -19.95
CA ILE A 476 -21.07 -16.14 -19.75
C ILE A 476 -21.54 -15.24 -20.88
N SER A 477 -22.52 -15.74 -21.65
CA SER A 477 -23.20 -14.98 -22.69
C SER A 477 -24.54 -14.48 -22.20
N ARG A 478 -24.88 -13.24 -22.58
CA ARG A 478 -26.17 -12.59 -22.29
C ARG A 478 -26.92 -12.29 -23.55
N ASP A 479 -28.18 -12.72 -23.62
CA ASP A 479 -29.12 -12.44 -24.69
C ASP A 479 -30.40 -11.85 -24.09
N GLY A 480 -30.52 -10.53 -24.10
CA GLY A 480 -31.59 -9.82 -23.43
C GLY A 480 -31.60 -10.07 -21.92
N ARG A 481 -32.63 -10.74 -21.41
CA ARG A 481 -32.74 -11.17 -19.99
C ARG A 481 -32.34 -12.64 -19.75
N ARG A 482 -31.83 -13.34 -20.76
CA ARG A 482 -31.33 -14.71 -20.63
C ARG A 482 -29.82 -14.68 -20.49
N GLU A 483 -29.31 -15.46 -19.56
CA GLU A 483 -27.86 -15.69 -19.41
C GLU A 483 -27.58 -17.18 -19.49
N ARG A 484 -26.46 -17.50 -20.10
CA ARG A 484 -26.00 -18.88 -20.32
C ARG A 484 -24.54 -18.95 -19.97
N ILE A 485 -24.15 -20.06 -19.32
CA ILE A 485 -22.77 -20.39 -19.04
C ILE A 485 -22.33 -21.39 -20.08
N PHE A 486 -21.13 -21.21 -20.61
CA PHE A 486 -20.51 -22.05 -21.62
C PHE A 486 -19.20 -22.62 -21.07
N TRP A 487 -18.90 -23.83 -21.43
CA TRP A 487 -17.57 -24.45 -21.45
C TRP A 487 -17.32 -24.88 -22.88
N SER A 488 -16.30 -24.33 -23.56
CA SER A 488 -16.10 -24.48 -25.00
C SER A 488 -14.76 -25.16 -25.27
N PHE A 489 -14.82 -26.42 -25.63
CA PHE A 489 -13.67 -27.28 -25.86
C PHE A 489 -13.36 -27.47 -27.35
N ASN A 490 -12.16 -27.93 -27.66
CA ASN A 490 -11.81 -28.29 -29.04
C ASN A 490 -12.70 -29.43 -29.53
N HIS A 491 -13.04 -29.39 -30.81
CA HIS A 491 -13.96 -30.37 -31.43
C HIS A 491 -13.36 -31.80 -31.46
N THR A 492 -12.03 -31.89 -31.49
CA THR A 492 -11.30 -33.17 -31.53
C THR A 492 -10.28 -33.23 -30.38
N GLY A 493 -10.29 -34.35 -29.65
CA GLY A 493 -9.32 -34.64 -28.59
C GLY A 493 -9.67 -34.15 -27.19
N GLU A 494 -10.86 -33.50 -27.00
CA GLU A 494 -11.35 -33.02 -25.70
C GLU A 494 -12.77 -33.49 -25.41
N GLU A 495 -13.22 -34.58 -26.05
CA GLU A 495 -14.55 -35.14 -25.87
C GLU A 495 -14.79 -35.60 -24.42
N ASP A 496 -13.74 -36.08 -23.74
CA ASP A 496 -13.76 -36.48 -22.35
C ASP A 496 -14.08 -35.29 -21.41
N LEU A 497 -13.57 -34.07 -21.70
CA LEU A 497 -13.86 -32.88 -20.94
C LEU A 497 -15.32 -32.42 -21.14
N VAL A 498 -15.87 -32.59 -22.34
CA VAL A 498 -17.29 -32.33 -22.63
C VAL A 498 -18.17 -33.25 -21.77
N GLU A 499 -17.88 -34.55 -21.74
CA GLU A 499 -18.61 -35.49 -20.93
C GLU A 499 -18.44 -35.28 -19.43
N GLU A 500 -17.27 -34.90 -18.98
CA GLU A 500 -16.98 -34.55 -17.59
C GLU A 500 -17.89 -33.41 -17.11
N VAL A 501 -17.92 -32.27 -17.82
CA VAL A 501 -18.75 -31.11 -17.47
C VAL A 501 -20.25 -31.46 -17.57
N ARG A 502 -20.66 -32.17 -18.60
CA ARG A 502 -22.05 -32.60 -18.78
C ARG A 502 -22.47 -33.54 -17.65
N GLY A 503 -21.63 -34.52 -17.33
CA GLY A 503 -21.86 -35.51 -16.27
C GLY A 503 -21.97 -34.85 -14.89
N PHE A 504 -21.10 -33.91 -14.56
CA PHE A 504 -21.19 -33.14 -13.33
C PHE A 504 -22.55 -32.46 -13.17
N TRP A 505 -22.98 -31.68 -14.16
CA TRP A 505 -24.26 -31.01 -14.10
C TRP A 505 -25.46 -31.95 -14.07
N ALA A 506 -25.37 -33.09 -14.79
CA ALA A 506 -26.42 -34.10 -14.77
C ALA A 506 -26.60 -34.74 -13.37
N ARG A 507 -25.50 -35.03 -12.66
CA ARG A 507 -25.54 -35.54 -11.27
C ARG A 507 -26.20 -34.55 -10.29
N HIS A 508 -26.07 -33.25 -10.55
CA HIS A 508 -26.71 -32.19 -9.77
C HIS A 508 -28.15 -31.88 -10.28
N GLY A 509 -28.71 -32.67 -11.17
CA GLY A 509 -30.04 -32.46 -11.72
C GLY A 509 -30.17 -31.25 -12.66
N VAL A 510 -29.04 -30.71 -13.10
CA VAL A 510 -28.98 -29.52 -13.97
C VAL A 510 -28.88 -29.96 -15.43
N ARG A 511 -29.82 -29.48 -16.24
CA ARG A 511 -29.78 -29.71 -17.69
C ARG A 511 -28.66 -28.91 -18.34
N ALA A 512 -27.68 -29.60 -18.94
CA ALA A 512 -26.61 -29.05 -19.76
C ALA A 512 -26.80 -29.55 -21.21
N ASP A 513 -26.90 -28.61 -22.15
CA ASP A 513 -27.05 -28.91 -23.58
C ASP A 513 -25.68 -28.92 -24.23
N VAL A 514 -25.39 -29.90 -25.09
CA VAL A 514 -24.16 -29.92 -25.92
C VAL A 514 -24.44 -29.26 -27.26
N ARG A 515 -23.57 -28.36 -27.69
CA ARG A 515 -23.65 -27.66 -28.97
C ARG A 515 -22.36 -27.84 -29.73
N HIS A 516 -22.48 -28.36 -30.93
CA HIS A 516 -21.35 -28.50 -31.87
C HIS A 516 -21.24 -27.28 -32.76
N GLY A 517 -20.09 -26.61 -32.74
CA GLY A 517 -19.71 -25.56 -33.66
C GLY A 517 -18.81 -26.07 -34.78
N LEU A 518 -18.25 -25.17 -35.58
CA LEU A 518 -17.33 -25.54 -36.68
C LEU A 518 -15.97 -26.05 -36.15
N THR A 519 -15.48 -25.47 -35.05
CA THR A 519 -14.15 -25.74 -34.46
C THR A 519 -14.20 -26.11 -33.00
N SER A 520 -15.35 -26.00 -32.33
CA SER A 520 -15.49 -26.25 -30.90
C SER A 520 -16.81 -26.92 -30.58
N THR A 521 -16.81 -27.69 -29.50
CA THR A 521 -17.97 -28.27 -28.83
C THR A 521 -18.18 -27.58 -27.49
N SER A 522 -19.37 -27.06 -27.26
CA SER A 522 -19.67 -26.31 -26.01
C SER A 522 -20.73 -27.05 -25.18
N VAL A 523 -20.47 -27.18 -23.89
CA VAL A 523 -21.49 -27.53 -22.89
C VAL A 523 -22.13 -26.24 -22.42
N VAL A 524 -23.47 -26.15 -22.45
CA VAL A 524 -24.22 -24.93 -22.21
C VAL A 524 -25.28 -25.14 -21.12
N VAL A 525 -25.21 -24.38 -20.05
CA VAL A 525 -26.25 -24.31 -19.03
C VAL A 525 -27.01 -22.97 -19.13
N SER A 526 -28.32 -23.04 -19.37
CA SER A 526 -29.18 -21.87 -19.51
C SER A 526 -29.78 -21.50 -18.16
N SER A 527 -29.00 -20.81 -17.30
CA SER A 527 -29.44 -20.39 -15.97
C SER A 527 -28.84 -19.03 -15.59
N ARG A 528 -29.70 -18.03 -15.37
CA ARG A 528 -29.31 -16.71 -14.92
C ARG A 528 -28.79 -16.76 -13.46
N ILE A 529 -29.35 -17.67 -12.63
CA ILE A 529 -28.89 -17.84 -11.25
C ILE A 529 -27.48 -18.39 -11.23
N LEU A 530 -27.21 -19.45 -12.02
CA LEU A 530 -25.89 -20.05 -12.09
C LEU A 530 -24.85 -19.09 -12.72
N ALA A 531 -25.28 -18.31 -13.75
CA ALA A 531 -24.43 -17.25 -14.31
C ALA A 531 -24.08 -16.20 -13.26
N GLY A 532 -25.06 -15.80 -12.43
CA GLY A 532 -24.84 -14.90 -11.28
C GLY A 532 -23.95 -15.51 -10.19
N PHE A 533 -24.09 -16.80 -9.94
CA PHE A 533 -23.24 -17.53 -9.02
C PHE A 533 -21.76 -17.50 -9.45
N PHE A 534 -21.47 -17.86 -10.72
CA PHE A 534 -20.10 -17.84 -11.23
C PHE A 534 -19.50 -16.42 -11.33
N SER A 535 -20.25 -15.45 -11.85
CA SER A 535 -19.73 -14.09 -12.03
C SER A 535 -19.82 -13.19 -10.79
N GLY A 536 -20.75 -13.47 -9.89
CA GLY A 536 -21.01 -12.66 -8.69
C GLY A 536 -20.44 -13.26 -7.41
N LEU A 537 -20.93 -14.43 -6.99
CA LEU A 537 -20.52 -15.04 -5.73
C LEU A 537 -19.11 -15.61 -5.81
N LEU A 538 -18.80 -16.41 -6.84
CA LEU A 538 -17.45 -16.93 -7.07
C LEU A 538 -16.51 -15.84 -7.62
N LYS A 539 -17.05 -14.77 -8.20
CA LYS A 539 -16.28 -13.73 -8.89
C LYS A 539 -15.30 -14.29 -9.93
N ALA A 540 -15.63 -15.44 -10.54
CA ALA A 540 -14.75 -16.13 -11.47
C ALA A 540 -14.54 -15.42 -12.82
N GLY A 541 -15.29 -14.34 -13.08
CA GLY A 541 -15.24 -13.58 -14.33
C GLY A 541 -16.32 -14.02 -15.34
N ARG A 542 -16.55 -13.24 -16.38
CA ARG A 542 -17.53 -13.52 -17.45
C ARG A 542 -16.89 -13.90 -18.79
N ASN A 543 -15.62 -13.57 -18.97
CA ASN A 543 -14.84 -13.83 -20.19
C ASN A 543 -13.36 -13.92 -19.85
N CYS A 544 -12.53 -14.35 -20.78
CA CYS A 544 -11.09 -14.57 -20.59
C CYS A 544 -10.31 -13.36 -20.06
N TYR A 545 -10.81 -12.14 -20.21
CA TYR A 545 -10.15 -10.92 -19.70
C TYR A 545 -10.46 -10.63 -18.23
N GLU A 546 -11.59 -11.16 -17.74
CA GLU A 546 -12.08 -10.91 -16.37
C GLU A 546 -11.86 -12.10 -15.44
N MET A 547 -11.37 -13.24 -15.96
CA MET A 547 -11.14 -14.44 -15.18
C MET A 547 -10.23 -14.18 -13.99
N ARG A 548 -10.62 -14.70 -12.82
CA ARG A 548 -9.83 -14.66 -11.58
C ARG A 548 -10.16 -15.86 -10.71
N LEU A 549 -9.26 -16.23 -9.81
CA LEU A 549 -9.55 -17.31 -8.85
C LEU A 549 -10.68 -16.88 -7.89
N PRO A 550 -11.66 -17.76 -7.62
CA PRO A 550 -12.67 -17.55 -6.58
C PRO A 550 -12.03 -17.37 -5.21
N ASP A 551 -12.52 -16.39 -4.44
CA ASP A 551 -12.02 -16.13 -3.08
C ASP A 551 -12.12 -17.39 -2.18
N GLN A 552 -13.14 -18.21 -2.39
CA GLN A 552 -13.40 -19.42 -1.63
C GLN A 552 -12.33 -20.52 -1.76
N VAL A 553 -11.44 -20.44 -2.77
CA VAL A 553 -10.38 -21.45 -2.97
C VAL A 553 -9.29 -21.38 -1.90
N TRP A 554 -9.10 -20.20 -1.30
CA TRP A 554 -8.00 -19.98 -0.35
C TRP A 554 -8.14 -20.81 0.91
N SER A 555 -9.37 -21.00 1.42
CA SER A 555 -9.68 -21.84 2.59
C SER A 555 -9.79 -23.34 2.27
N GLN A 556 -9.62 -23.77 1.01
CA GLN A 556 -9.79 -25.14 0.62
C GLN A 556 -8.57 -26.02 0.91
N PRO A 557 -8.76 -27.29 1.16
CA PRO A 557 -7.66 -28.24 1.34
C PRO A 557 -6.85 -28.41 0.05
N ARG A 558 -5.61 -28.84 0.20
CA ARG A 558 -4.66 -29.04 -0.91
C ARG A 558 -5.26 -29.84 -2.09
N ALA A 559 -6.05 -30.86 -1.80
CA ALA A 559 -6.68 -31.69 -2.86
C ALA A 559 -7.62 -30.89 -3.75
N HIS A 560 -8.42 -29.97 -3.17
CA HIS A 560 -9.34 -29.11 -3.91
C HIS A 560 -8.60 -28.05 -4.73
N LYS A 561 -7.55 -27.45 -4.18
CA LYS A 561 -6.67 -26.51 -4.88
C LYS A 561 -6.00 -27.17 -6.11
N LEU A 562 -5.54 -28.42 -5.96
CA LEU A 562 -5.00 -29.22 -7.07
C LEU A 562 -6.06 -29.62 -8.08
N ALA A 563 -7.30 -29.90 -7.67
CA ALA A 563 -8.39 -30.21 -8.57
C ALA A 563 -8.77 -29.01 -9.45
N LEU A 564 -8.84 -27.80 -8.86
CA LEU A 564 -9.05 -26.55 -9.61
C LEU A 564 -7.93 -26.33 -10.64
N LEU A 565 -6.66 -26.40 -10.20
CA LEU A 565 -5.52 -26.27 -11.11
C LEU A 565 -5.52 -27.37 -12.18
N GLY A 566 -5.93 -28.61 -11.85
CA GLY A 566 -6.07 -29.71 -12.79
C GLY A 566 -7.11 -29.44 -13.88
N GLY A 567 -8.26 -28.85 -13.51
CA GLY A 567 -9.26 -28.42 -14.47
C GLY A 567 -8.71 -27.32 -15.37
N TYR A 568 -8.09 -26.29 -14.80
CA TYR A 568 -7.50 -25.19 -15.58
C TYR A 568 -6.39 -25.68 -16.53
N TRP A 569 -5.47 -26.54 -16.04
CA TRP A 569 -4.37 -27.07 -16.86
C TRP A 569 -4.81 -28.00 -17.97
N HIS A 570 -5.94 -28.70 -17.82
CA HIS A 570 -6.47 -29.54 -18.90
C HIS A 570 -7.11 -28.74 -20.02
N GLY A 571 -7.60 -27.50 -19.78
CA GLY A 571 -8.07 -26.61 -20.83
C GLY A 571 -6.92 -25.80 -21.43
N ASP A 572 -6.32 -24.91 -20.66
CA ASP A 572 -5.34 -23.91 -21.12
C ASP A 572 -3.87 -24.27 -20.82
N GLY A 573 -3.58 -25.47 -20.35
CA GLY A 573 -2.23 -25.87 -19.97
C GLY A 573 -1.61 -26.91 -20.93
N SER A 574 -0.30 -27.06 -20.77
CA SER A 574 0.49 -28.04 -21.49
C SER A 574 1.55 -28.64 -20.58
N TRP A 575 2.08 -29.77 -20.99
CA TRP A 575 3.26 -30.40 -20.38
C TRP A 575 4.18 -30.92 -21.47
N SER A 576 5.50 -30.90 -21.24
CA SER A 576 6.46 -31.35 -22.24
C SER A 576 7.79 -31.77 -21.59
N PHE A 577 8.52 -32.64 -22.29
CA PHE A 577 9.91 -32.89 -21.99
C PHE A 577 10.80 -31.84 -22.63
N VAL A 578 11.73 -31.25 -21.86
CA VAL A 578 12.66 -30.21 -22.36
C VAL A 578 13.69 -30.86 -23.30
N ASN A 579 13.69 -30.46 -24.58
CA ASN A 579 14.62 -30.92 -25.60
C ASN A 579 14.77 -32.49 -25.68
N GLY A 580 13.70 -33.20 -25.41
CA GLY A 580 13.74 -34.68 -25.39
C GLY A 580 14.50 -35.30 -24.19
N GLY A 581 14.98 -34.47 -23.26
CA GLY A 581 15.68 -34.88 -22.05
C GLY A 581 14.73 -35.25 -20.89
N PRO A 582 15.27 -35.63 -19.74
CA PRO A 582 14.45 -36.06 -18.59
C PRO A 582 13.79 -34.94 -17.82
N SER A 583 13.99 -33.70 -18.21
CA SER A 583 13.39 -32.55 -17.54
C SER A 583 11.97 -32.29 -18.06
N VAL A 584 11.00 -32.21 -17.15
CA VAL A 584 9.59 -31.95 -17.46
C VAL A 584 9.22 -30.53 -17.11
N VAL A 585 8.39 -29.94 -17.93
CA VAL A 585 7.84 -28.59 -17.74
C VAL A 585 6.32 -28.67 -17.83
N LEU A 586 5.66 -28.00 -16.89
CA LEU A 586 4.23 -27.69 -16.93
C LEU A 586 4.09 -26.19 -17.24
N GLU A 587 3.29 -25.84 -18.23
CA GLU A 587 3.07 -24.45 -18.64
C GLU A 587 1.58 -24.20 -18.87
N CYS A 588 1.09 -23.03 -18.49
CA CYS A 588 -0.23 -22.54 -18.84
C CYS A 588 -0.18 -21.04 -19.17
N GLY A 589 -1.20 -20.56 -19.89
CA GLY A 589 -1.25 -19.18 -20.33
C GLY A 589 -2.60 -18.52 -20.02
N THR A 590 -2.61 -17.22 -19.77
CA THR A 590 -3.84 -16.42 -19.63
C THR A 590 -3.61 -14.99 -20.09
N VAL A 591 -4.67 -14.35 -20.54
CA VAL A 591 -4.69 -12.90 -20.85
C VAL A 591 -5.18 -12.07 -19.66
N SER A 592 -5.65 -12.71 -18.59
CA SER A 592 -6.05 -12.05 -17.35
C SER A 592 -4.88 -11.99 -16.37
N ARG A 593 -4.47 -10.76 -15.99
CA ARG A 593 -3.45 -10.56 -14.95
C ARG A 593 -3.94 -11.09 -13.60
N ALA A 594 -5.21 -10.83 -13.24
CA ALA A 594 -5.77 -11.28 -11.96
C ALA A 594 -5.74 -12.80 -11.82
N LEU A 595 -6.04 -13.53 -12.91
CA LEU A 595 -5.94 -14.98 -12.93
C LEU A 595 -4.48 -15.44 -12.83
N ALA A 596 -3.56 -14.80 -13.55
CA ALA A 596 -2.13 -15.12 -13.48
C ALA A 596 -1.55 -14.94 -12.07
N ASP A 597 -1.84 -13.80 -11.43
CA ASP A 597 -1.41 -13.51 -10.06
C ASP A 597 -2.02 -14.52 -9.06
N GLY A 598 -3.30 -14.85 -9.23
CA GLY A 598 -3.99 -15.87 -8.45
C GLY A 598 -3.33 -17.25 -8.58
N ILE A 599 -3.07 -17.72 -9.80
CA ILE A 599 -2.42 -19.02 -10.06
C ILE A 599 -1.00 -19.04 -9.46
N LEU A 600 -0.22 -17.96 -9.62
CA LEU A 600 1.11 -17.86 -9.04
C LEU A 600 1.08 -17.96 -7.52
N ARG A 601 0.13 -17.26 -6.87
CA ARG A 601 -0.04 -17.32 -5.41
C ARG A 601 -0.51 -18.72 -4.98
N LEU A 602 -1.47 -19.33 -5.69
CA LEU A 602 -1.96 -20.67 -5.38
C LEU A 602 -0.86 -21.74 -5.54
N LEU A 603 -0.01 -21.63 -6.55
CA LEU A 603 1.16 -22.48 -6.71
C LEU A 603 2.17 -22.30 -5.57
N ALA A 604 2.42 -21.05 -5.17
CA ALA A 604 3.28 -20.76 -4.02
C ALA A 604 2.70 -21.37 -2.72
N ASP A 605 1.39 -21.26 -2.51
CA ASP A 605 0.67 -21.90 -1.39
C ASP A 605 0.80 -23.42 -1.38
N LEU A 606 0.90 -24.04 -2.54
CA LEU A 606 1.19 -25.47 -2.72
C LEU A 606 2.68 -25.83 -2.60
N GLY A 607 3.54 -24.88 -2.25
CA GLY A 607 4.98 -25.08 -2.12
C GLY A 607 5.72 -25.11 -3.45
N VAL A 608 5.17 -24.52 -4.51
CA VAL A 608 5.74 -24.52 -5.87
C VAL A 608 6.23 -23.11 -6.25
N VAL A 609 7.50 -23.00 -6.64
CA VAL A 609 8.08 -21.76 -7.18
C VAL A 609 7.97 -21.77 -8.69
N ALA A 610 6.86 -21.24 -9.20
CA ALA A 610 6.66 -21.09 -10.65
C ALA A 610 7.34 -19.82 -11.18
N SER A 611 7.66 -19.78 -12.47
CA SER A 611 8.07 -18.58 -13.18
C SER A 611 6.92 -18.02 -14.01
N VAL A 612 6.93 -16.72 -14.24
CA VAL A 612 5.99 -16.06 -15.15
C VAL A 612 6.73 -15.29 -16.24
N ARG A 613 6.24 -15.38 -17.45
CA ARG A 613 6.71 -14.59 -18.58
C ARG A 613 5.54 -13.81 -19.14
N VAL A 614 5.74 -12.52 -19.33
CA VAL A 614 4.77 -11.64 -19.98
C VAL A 614 5.23 -11.34 -21.40
N GLY A 615 4.33 -11.42 -22.35
CA GLY A 615 4.62 -11.11 -23.75
C GLY A 615 3.32 -10.99 -24.54
N ARG A 616 3.42 -10.76 -25.85
CA ARG A 616 2.27 -10.57 -26.71
C ARG A 616 2.28 -11.58 -27.85
N VAL A 617 1.17 -12.28 -28.01
CA VAL A 617 0.97 -13.16 -29.18
C VAL A 617 0.67 -12.28 -30.39
N LYS A 618 1.19 -12.64 -31.60
CA LYS A 618 1.08 -11.83 -32.84
C LYS A 618 -0.35 -11.36 -33.20
N LYS A 619 -1.38 -12.08 -32.77
CA LYS A 619 -2.80 -11.73 -33.05
C LYS A 619 -3.53 -11.14 -31.83
N SER A 620 -2.86 -10.97 -30.66
CA SER A 620 -3.49 -10.43 -29.46
C SER A 620 -3.26 -8.93 -29.32
N THR A 621 -4.28 -8.21 -28.93
CA THR A 621 -4.19 -6.79 -28.56
C THR A 621 -3.74 -6.58 -27.11
N ARG A 622 -3.70 -7.65 -26.31
CA ARG A 622 -3.33 -7.64 -24.87
C ARG A 622 -2.15 -8.54 -24.60
N ASP A 623 -1.47 -8.30 -23.48
CA ASP A 623 -0.40 -9.15 -22.99
C ASP A 623 -0.95 -10.51 -22.58
N THR A 624 -0.11 -11.54 -22.73
CA THR A 624 -0.37 -12.90 -22.27
C THR A 624 0.64 -13.24 -21.19
N TYR A 625 0.18 -13.89 -20.13
CA TYR A 625 0.96 -14.33 -18.99
C TYR A 625 1.16 -15.83 -19.09
N TRP A 626 2.39 -16.28 -19.33
CA TRP A 626 2.76 -17.70 -19.32
C TRP A 626 3.36 -18.08 -17.98
N ILE A 627 2.72 -19.00 -17.29
CA ILE A 627 3.15 -19.52 -15.99
C ILE A 627 3.79 -20.88 -16.22
N ARG A 628 5.04 -21.02 -15.76
CA ARG A 628 5.84 -22.22 -16.01
C ARG A 628 6.37 -22.80 -14.72
N CYS A 629 6.13 -24.10 -14.51
CA CYS A 629 6.65 -24.89 -13.42
C CYS A 629 7.67 -25.90 -13.99
N ALA A 630 8.90 -25.82 -13.52
CA ALA A 630 10.01 -26.67 -13.97
C ALA A 630 10.85 -27.16 -12.79
N GLY A 631 11.51 -28.30 -12.97
CA GLY A 631 12.28 -28.95 -11.92
C GLY A 631 11.53 -30.13 -11.31
N ALA A 632 12.25 -31.22 -11.06
CA ALA A 632 11.68 -32.48 -10.59
C ALA A 632 10.83 -32.32 -9.33
N ASP A 633 11.37 -31.62 -8.34
CA ASP A 633 10.71 -31.34 -7.05
C ASP A 633 9.42 -30.54 -7.17
N GLN A 634 9.31 -29.67 -8.20
CA GLN A 634 8.12 -28.86 -8.46
C GLN A 634 7.06 -29.70 -9.21
N VAL A 635 7.49 -30.42 -10.24
CA VAL A 635 6.60 -31.25 -11.07
C VAL A 635 6.02 -32.43 -10.28
N GLU A 636 6.79 -33.01 -9.38
CA GLU A 636 6.31 -34.05 -8.48
C GLU A 636 5.12 -33.59 -7.62
N LYS A 637 5.19 -32.39 -7.08
CA LYS A 637 4.09 -31.78 -6.30
C LYS A 637 2.83 -31.54 -7.14
N LEU A 638 2.98 -31.41 -8.44
CA LEU A 638 1.94 -31.09 -9.42
C LEU A 638 1.62 -32.24 -10.38
N ILE A 639 2.04 -33.45 -10.06
CA ILE A 639 1.87 -34.61 -10.96
C ILE A 639 0.41 -34.87 -11.35
N GLY A 640 -0.54 -34.45 -10.49
CA GLY A 640 -1.97 -34.49 -10.75
C GLY A 640 -2.43 -33.65 -11.93
N LEU A 641 -1.65 -32.62 -12.34
CA LEU A 641 -1.94 -31.78 -13.51
C LEU A 641 -1.58 -32.44 -14.83
N VAL A 642 -0.74 -33.46 -14.80
CA VAL A 642 -0.41 -34.27 -15.98
C VAL A 642 -1.55 -35.28 -16.24
N PRO A 643 -2.03 -35.43 -17.48
CA PRO A 643 -3.05 -36.45 -17.82
C PRO A 643 -2.65 -37.84 -17.35
N ALA A 644 -3.60 -38.60 -16.85
CA ALA A 644 -3.36 -39.87 -16.15
C ALA A 644 -2.51 -40.85 -16.96
N GLN A 645 -2.72 -40.94 -18.27
CA GLN A 645 -2.00 -41.83 -19.19
C GLN A 645 -0.51 -41.48 -19.31
N HIS A 646 -0.11 -40.22 -19.00
CA HIS A 646 1.27 -39.75 -19.16
C HIS A 646 2.03 -39.69 -17.83
N ARG A 647 1.34 -39.78 -16.67
CA ARG A 647 1.96 -39.75 -15.34
C ARG A 647 3.07 -40.76 -15.13
N PRO A 648 2.92 -42.05 -15.56
CA PRO A 648 3.99 -43.05 -15.38
C PRO A 648 5.29 -42.62 -16.06
N ALA A 649 5.22 -42.13 -17.29
CA ALA A 649 6.41 -41.67 -18.05
C ALA A 649 7.07 -40.44 -17.41
N VAL A 650 6.28 -39.51 -16.86
CA VAL A 650 6.77 -38.33 -16.14
C VAL A 650 7.45 -38.74 -14.83
N ILE A 651 6.84 -39.62 -14.04
CA ILE A 651 7.41 -40.13 -12.78
C ILE A 651 8.73 -40.88 -13.05
N GLU A 652 8.77 -41.73 -14.04
CA GLU A 652 9.99 -42.45 -14.45
C GLU A 652 11.11 -41.48 -14.86
N SER A 653 10.76 -40.44 -15.64
CA SER A 653 11.70 -39.41 -16.07
C SER A 653 12.27 -38.63 -14.89
N ILE A 654 11.42 -38.24 -13.91
CA ILE A 654 11.83 -37.56 -12.66
C ILE A 654 12.81 -38.47 -11.90
N GLY A 655 12.52 -39.77 -11.78
CA GLY A 655 13.37 -40.76 -11.08
C GLY A 655 14.74 -40.99 -11.73
N ARG A 656 14.85 -40.79 -13.04
CA ARG A 656 16.12 -40.91 -13.80
C ARG A 656 17.04 -39.70 -13.64
N GLN A 657 16.60 -38.61 -13.04
CA GLN A 657 17.42 -37.40 -12.82
C GLN A 657 18.47 -37.64 -11.73
N THR A 658 19.67 -38.07 -12.14
CA THR A 658 20.81 -38.38 -11.26
C THR A 658 21.53 -37.10 -10.73
N LYS A 659 21.38 -35.98 -11.41
CA LYS A 659 21.91 -34.69 -10.98
C LYS A 659 20.76 -33.72 -10.73
N ARG A 660 20.54 -33.31 -9.47
CA ARG A 660 19.72 -32.17 -9.17
C ARG A 660 20.40 -30.91 -9.70
N ILE A 661 20.02 -30.47 -10.89
CA ILE A 661 20.42 -29.14 -11.41
C ILE A 661 19.79 -28.13 -10.49
N ALA A 662 20.62 -27.36 -9.77
CA ALA A 662 20.13 -26.27 -8.94
C ALA A 662 19.35 -25.28 -9.82
N ALA A 663 18.15 -24.93 -9.40
CA ALA A 663 17.35 -23.96 -10.11
C ALA A 663 18.14 -22.65 -10.27
N THR A 664 18.28 -22.17 -11.51
CA THR A 664 19.09 -20.98 -11.81
C THR A 664 18.43 -19.66 -11.39
N GLY A 665 17.12 -19.68 -11.12
CA GLY A 665 16.31 -18.48 -10.89
C GLY A 665 15.95 -18.21 -9.43
N TYR A 666 16.08 -19.21 -8.55
CA TYR A 666 15.77 -19.09 -7.13
C TYR A 666 16.63 -20.01 -6.28
N ARG A 667 16.67 -19.73 -4.97
CA ARG A 667 17.31 -20.60 -3.96
C ARG A 667 16.35 -20.79 -2.78
N ARG A 668 16.06 -22.02 -2.40
CA ARG A 668 15.22 -22.30 -1.22
C ARG A 668 16.01 -22.10 0.08
N GLN A 669 15.31 -21.53 1.07
CA GLN A 669 15.74 -21.47 2.44
C GLN A 669 14.63 -22.07 3.32
N GLY A 670 14.83 -23.27 3.84
CA GLY A 670 13.77 -23.98 4.55
C GLY A 670 12.60 -24.40 3.64
N ARG A 671 11.42 -24.56 4.25
CA ARG A 671 10.18 -24.92 3.53
C ARG A 671 9.42 -23.69 3.03
N GLY A 672 9.36 -22.63 3.84
CA GLY A 672 8.48 -21.47 3.63
C GLY A 672 9.05 -20.33 2.79
N THR A 673 10.36 -20.35 2.45
CA THR A 673 11.02 -19.21 1.78
C THR A 673 11.84 -19.68 0.58
N ALA A 674 11.78 -18.90 -0.50
CA ALA A 674 12.69 -18.98 -1.62
C ALA A 674 13.24 -17.59 -1.93
N TRP A 675 14.53 -17.48 -2.17
CA TRP A 675 15.15 -16.23 -2.59
C TRP A 675 15.20 -16.18 -4.12
N VAL A 676 14.73 -15.06 -4.70
CA VAL A 676 14.73 -14.83 -6.14
C VAL A 676 15.62 -13.63 -6.47
N ARG A 677 16.48 -13.81 -7.50
CA ARG A 677 17.45 -12.77 -7.88
C ARG A 677 16.76 -11.63 -8.63
N VAL A 678 17.11 -10.40 -8.34
CA VAL A 678 16.73 -9.21 -9.13
C VAL A 678 17.46 -9.29 -10.47
N VAL A 679 16.78 -9.02 -11.58
CA VAL A 679 17.37 -9.01 -12.91
C VAL A 679 17.32 -7.65 -13.58
N GLU A 680 16.40 -6.82 -13.16
CA GLU A 680 16.21 -5.48 -13.71
C GLU A 680 15.53 -4.59 -12.67
N THR A 681 16.05 -3.38 -12.50
CA THR A 681 15.34 -2.26 -11.87
C THR A 681 15.17 -1.18 -12.91
N ARG A 682 13.96 -0.77 -13.19
CA ARG A 682 13.66 0.19 -14.23
C ARG A 682 12.85 1.36 -13.65
N ARG A 683 13.34 2.57 -13.81
CA ARG A 683 12.54 3.76 -13.56
C ARG A 683 11.53 3.93 -14.69
N ARG A 684 10.30 4.18 -14.34
CA ARG A 684 9.23 4.49 -15.29
C ARG A 684 8.36 5.61 -14.74
N PRO A 685 7.88 6.52 -15.59
CA PRO A 685 6.86 7.47 -15.17
C PRO A 685 5.65 6.73 -14.62
N TYR A 686 5.21 7.13 -13.45
CA TYR A 686 4.00 6.62 -12.80
C TYR A 686 3.22 7.80 -12.23
N ALA A 687 1.95 7.85 -12.56
CA ALA A 687 1.01 8.79 -12.00
C ALA A 687 -0.20 7.97 -11.52
N GLY A 688 -0.40 7.93 -10.22
CA GLY A 688 -1.48 7.15 -9.64
C GLY A 688 -1.32 6.97 -8.14
N PRO A 689 -2.36 6.46 -7.46
CA PRO A 689 -2.28 6.18 -6.03
C PRO A 689 -1.28 5.06 -5.76
N VAL A 690 -0.53 5.21 -4.68
CA VAL A 690 0.33 4.18 -4.12
C VAL A 690 -0.12 3.87 -2.69
N TYR A 691 0.10 2.64 -2.24
CA TYR A 691 -0.53 2.06 -1.08
C TYR A 691 0.50 1.40 -0.17
N SER A 692 0.25 1.39 1.13
CA SER A 692 1.00 0.58 2.08
C SER A 692 0.08 -0.02 3.14
N LEU A 693 0.50 -1.14 3.71
CA LEU A 693 -0.17 -1.80 4.82
C LEU A 693 0.76 -1.79 6.02
N GLU A 694 0.25 -1.41 7.17
CA GLU A 694 1.00 -1.51 8.41
C GLU A 694 0.79 -2.87 9.07
N VAL A 695 1.86 -3.61 9.23
CA VAL A 695 1.91 -4.90 9.93
C VAL A 695 2.93 -4.82 11.06
N PRO A 696 2.51 -4.58 12.30
CA PRO A 696 3.43 -4.23 13.39
C PRO A 696 4.42 -5.30 13.78
N GLU A 697 4.01 -6.58 13.71
CA GLU A 697 4.82 -7.69 14.23
C GLU A 697 5.92 -8.12 13.27
N ALA A 698 5.63 -8.16 11.97
CA ALA A 698 6.59 -8.62 10.96
C ALA A 698 7.22 -7.48 10.16
N HIS A 699 6.63 -6.29 10.17
CA HIS A 699 7.00 -5.15 9.33
C HIS A 699 7.09 -5.48 7.84
N THR A 700 6.50 -6.60 7.42
CA THR A 700 6.49 -7.07 6.04
C THR A 700 5.10 -7.53 5.64
N PHE A 701 4.83 -7.52 4.34
CA PHE A 701 3.67 -8.21 3.77
C PHE A 701 3.99 -8.76 2.38
N ILE A 702 3.19 -9.74 1.96
CA ILE A 702 3.44 -10.48 0.73
C ILE A 702 2.60 -9.90 -0.39
N THR A 703 3.26 -9.47 -1.47
CA THR A 703 2.64 -8.91 -2.66
C THR A 703 2.66 -9.88 -3.83
N THR A 704 2.28 -9.39 -4.98
CA THR A 704 2.11 -10.04 -6.28
C THR A 704 2.99 -11.28 -6.48
N GLY A 705 2.35 -12.42 -6.58
CA GLY A 705 3.02 -13.70 -6.85
C GLY A 705 3.91 -14.20 -5.71
N GLY A 706 3.81 -13.63 -4.51
CA GLY A 706 4.51 -14.08 -3.31
C GLY A 706 5.77 -13.31 -2.93
N LEU A 707 6.10 -12.18 -3.59
CA LEU A 707 7.22 -11.33 -3.20
C LEU A 707 6.93 -10.65 -1.85
N VAL A 708 7.93 -10.63 -0.99
CA VAL A 708 7.89 -9.93 0.29
C VAL A 708 8.33 -8.49 0.11
N THR A 709 7.56 -7.58 0.70
CA THR A 709 7.86 -6.15 0.77
C THR A 709 7.79 -5.67 2.21
N HIS A 710 8.47 -4.56 2.51
CA HIS A 710 8.48 -3.96 3.84
C HIS A 710 7.38 -2.88 3.94
N ASN A 711 6.78 -2.69 5.12
CA ASN A 711 5.86 -1.58 5.37
C ASN A 711 6.61 -0.28 5.63
N CYS A 712 5.93 0.88 5.57
CA CYS A 712 6.55 2.18 5.79
C CYS A 712 5.77 3.04 6.79
N PHE A 713 6.50 3.75 7.65
CA PHE A 713 5.95 4.54 8.76
C PHE A 713 6.65 5.89 8.96
N PRO A 714 6.03 6.84 9.74
CA PRO A 714 6.71 8.04 10.18
C PRO A 714 7.98 7.70 10.96
N LYS A 715 9.10 7.94 10.32
CA LYS A 715 10.44 7.46 10.66
C LYS A 715 10.82 7.58 12.15
N ASP A 716 10.61 8.73 12.77
CA ASP A 716 11.14 8.99 14.12
C ASP A 716 10.32 8.29 15.22
N VAL A 717 8.99 8.19 15.03
CA VAL A 717 8.11 7.49 15.97
C VAL A 717 8.32 5.98 15.83
N ALA A 718 8.41 5.48 14.60
CA ALA A 718 8.68 4.07 14.31
C ALA A 718 10.07 3.66 14.83
N ALA A 719 11.11 4.48 14.59
CA ALA A 719 12.45 4.18 15.07
C ALA A 719 12.52 4.12 16.60
N LEU A 720 11.78 5.00 17.30
CA LEU A 720 11.71 4.94 18.78
C LEU A 720 10.93 3.71 19.26
N ALA A 721 9.87 3.32 18.55
CA ALA A 721 9.12 2.09 18.84
C ALA A 721 10.03 0.85 18.64
N ALA A 722 10.72 0.75 17.51
CA ALA A 722 11.64 -0.34 17.21
C ALA A 722 12.81 -0.44 18.20
N VAL A 723 13.38 0.71 18.60
CA VAL A 723 14.40 0.73 19.67
C VAL A 723 13.83 0.21 20.99
N SER A 724 12.59 0.60 21.34
CA SER A 724 11.95 0.13 22.58
C SER A 724 11.75 -1.39 22.58
N GLU A 725 11.30 -1.96 21.47
CA GLU A 725 11.06 -3.39 21.31
C GLU A 725 12.36 -4.22 21.38
N ARG A 726 13.48 -3.69 20.89
CA ARG A 726 14.80 -4.32 21.07
C ARG A 726 15.23 -4.47 22.53
N TYR A 727 14.67 -3.66 23.43
CA TYR A 727 14.89 -3.73 24.86
C TYR A 727 13.71 -4.36 25.60
N ASP A 728 12.94 -5.22 24.93
CA ASP A 728 11.78 -5.96 25.44
C ASP A 728 10.68 -5.04 26.05
N TYR A 729 10.53 -3.82 25.52
CA TYR A 729 9.50 -2.89 25.93
C TYR A 729 8.50 -2.64 24.80
N HIS A 730 7.23 -2.96 25.03
CA HIS A 730 6.14 -2.71 24.08
C HIS A 730 5.62 -1.26 24.17
N PRO A 731 5.88 -0.40 23.14
CA PRO A 731 5.54 1.03 23.20
C PRO A 731 4.10 1.30 22.71
N GLY A 732 3.10 0.80 23.44
CA GLY A 732 1.67 0.88 23.06
C GLY A 732 1.17 2.29 22.74
N LEU A 733 1.67 3.32 23.43
CA LEU A 733 1.34 4.71 23.13
C LEU A 733 1.82 5.14 21.74
N LEU A 734 3.05 4.78 21.36
CA LEU A 734 3.61 5.16 20.06
C LEU A 734 2.84 4.48 18.90
N HIS A 735 2.43 3.23 19.09
CA HIS A 735 1.57 2.53 18.12
C HIS A 735 0.20 3.19 17.97
N ALA A 736 -0.45 3.58 19.06
CA ALA A 736 -1.73 4.29 19.01
C ALA A 736 -1.61 5.64 18.30
N VAL A 737 -0.53 6.39 18.55
CA VAL A 737 -0.23 7.68 17.89
C VAL A 737 -0.16 7.50 16.38
N MET A 738 0.52 6.46 15.92
CA MET A 738 0.67 6.15 14.51
C MET A 738 -0.67 5.78 13.86
N GLN A 739 -1.50 4.98 14.55
CA GLN A 739 -2.84 4.58 14.06
C GLN A 739 -3.76 5.79 13.84
N ILE A 740 -3.90 6.63 14.84
CA ILE A 740 -4.77 7.83 14.79
C ILE A 740 -4.36 8.73 13.63
N ASN A 741 -3.05 8.90 13.40
CA ASN A 741 -2.53 9.71 12.30
C ASN A 741 -2.90 9.15 10.92
N SER A 742 -2.90 7.84 10.76
CA SER A 742 -3.28 7.17 9.50
C SER A 742 -4.76 7.38 9.17
N ASP A 743 -5.64 7.25 10.16
CA ASP A 743 -7.08 7.35 9.96
C ASP A 743 -7.54 8.77 9.64
N GLN A 744 -6.79 9.77 10.13
CA GLN A 744 -7.19 11.18 10.10
C GLN A 744 -7.33 11.78 8.69
N ARG A 745 -6.57 11.30 7.70
CA ARG A 745 -6.61 11.82 6.32
C ARG A 745 -7.93 11.52 5.60
N MET A 746 -8.57 10.40 5.94
CA MET A 746 -9.82 9.98 5.32
C MET A 746 -11.04 10.71 5.87
N VAL A 747 -10.95 11.30 7.04
CA VAL A 747 -12.05 12.08 7.67
C VAL A 747 -12.58 13.18 6.73
N VAL A 748 -11.71 13.89 6.01
CA VAL A 748 -12.12 14.94 5.04
C VAL A 748 -13.00 14.38 3.93
N ILE A 749 -12.69 13.17 3.45
CA ILE A 749 -13.46 12.51 2.39
C ILE A 749 -14.84 12.09 2.91
N ASP A 750 -14.89 11.59 4.13
CA ASP A 750 -16.16 11.18 4.75
C ASP A 750 -17.06 12.39 5.01
N ILE A 751 -16.49 13.50 5.51
CA ILE A 751 -17.22 14.77 5.64
C ILE A 751 -17.76 15.25 4.30
N LEU A 752 -16.97 15.22 3.23
CA LEU A 752 -17.43 15.63 1.90
C LEU A 752 -18.57 14.74 1.38
N ARG A 753 -18.52 13.44 1.61
CA ARG A 753 -19.59 12.50 1.24
C ARG A 753 -20.89 12.78 1.99
N GLU A 754 -20.79 13.09 3.29
CA GLU A 754 -21.96 13.47 4.09
C GLU A 754 -22.59 14.80 3.59
N MET A 755 -21.77 15.80 3.24
CA MET A 755 -22.26 17.12 2.83
C MET A 755 -22.73 17.20 1.38
N LEU A 756 -22.18 16.38 0.48
CA LEU A 756 -22.49 16.41 -0.97
C LEU A 756 -23.35 15.23 -1.44
N GLU A 757 -23.52 14.19 -0.59
CA GLU A 757 -24.20 12.91 -0.86
C GLU A 757 -23.50 12.07 -1.94
N GLU A 758 -23.09 12.64 -3.06
CA GLU A 758 -22.39 12.00 -4.15
C GLU A 758 -21.19 12.84 -4.59
N LEU A 759 -20.05 12.20 -4.85
CA LEU A 759 -18.82 12.83 -5.33
C LEU A 759 -18.65 12.81 -6.87
N PRO A 760 -19.11 11.78 -7.60
CA PRO A 760 -18.93 11.73 -9.06
C PRO A 760 -19.49 12.96 -9.78
N GLY A 761 -18.64 13.58 -10.62
CA GLY A 761 -19.01 14.79 -11.39
C GLY A 761 -19.11 16.09 -10.58
N ARG A 762 -18.74 16.08 -9.27
CA ARG A 762 -18.62 17.30 -8.46
C ARG A 762 -17.29 17.96 -8.72
N VAL A 763 -17.29 19.29 -8.71
CA VAL A 763 -16.09 20.12 -8.79
C VAL A 763 -15.64 20.46 -7.37
N ILE A 764 -14.51 19.92 -6.93
CA ILE A 764 -13.95 20.13 -5.61
C ILE A 764 -12.68 20.95 -5.71
N GLY A 765 -12.64 22.08 -5.01
CA GLY A 765 -11.49 22.96 -4.94
C GLY A 765 -10.61 22.67 -3.74
N LEU A 766 -9.30 22.48 -3.93
CA LEU A 766 -8.32 22.33 -2.86
C LEU A 766 -7.53 23.62 -2.68
N LEU A 767 -7.50 24.12 -1.47
CA LEU A 767 -6.72 25.30 -1.07
C LEU A 767 -5.54 24.85 -0.23
N GLY A 768 -4.33 24.98 -0.80
CA GLY A 768 -3.09 24.48 -0.24
C GLY A 768 -2.79 23.04 -0.67
N LEU A 769 -1.54 22.83 -1.08
CA LEU A 769 -1.05 21.54 -1.59
C LEU A 769 0.19 21.07 -0.84
N ALA A 770 1.11 21.97 -0.46
CA ALA A 770 2.29 21.63 0.31
C ALA A 770 1.95 20.99 1.66
N PHE A 771 2.86 20.20 2.18
CA PHE A 771 2.77 19.53 3.49
C PHE A 771 2.43 20.51 4.64
N LYS A 772 2.95 21.72 4.58
CA LYS A 772 2.69 22.85 5.51
C LYS A 772 2.96 24.17 4.82
N PRO A 773 2.54 25.32 5.39
CA PRO A 773 2.82 26.62 4.80
C PRO A 773 4.32 26.94 4.75
N ASN A 774 4.70 27.85 3.85
CA ASN A 774 6.05 28.36 3.64
C ASN A 774 7.08 27.33 3.18
N THR A 775 6.64 26.28 2.48
CA THR A 775 7.49 25.30 1.80
C THR A 775 6.85 24.87 0.49
N ASP A 776 7.65 24.36 -0.44
CA ASP A 776 7.19 23.65 -1.63
C ASP A 776 7.25 22.13 -1.46
N ASP A 777 7.48 21.64 -0.24
CA ASP A 777 7.63 20.23 0.07
C ASP A 777 6.28 19.49 -0.03
N MET A 778 6.22 18.55 -0.98
CA MET A 778 5.06 17.71 -1.24
C MET A 778 5.20 16.31 -0.63
N ARG A 779 6.33 16.02 0.03
CA ARG A 779 6.54 14.73 0.68
C ARG A 779 5.51 14.59 1.80
N GLU A 780 4.74 13.51 1.75
CA GLU A 780 3.73 13.19 2.75
C GLU A 780 2.60 14.24 2.92
N ALA A 781 2.44 15.12 1.95
CA ALA A 781 1.40 16.13 2.00
C ALA A 781 0.00 15.49 1.92
N PRO A 782 -0.87 15.71 2.91
CA PRO A 782 -2.23 15.15 2.94
C PRO A 782 -3.10 15.55 1.74
N SER A 783 -2.81 16.70 1.14
CA SER A 783 -3.48 17.20 -0.07
C SER A 783 -3.44 16.19 -1.22
N VAL A 784 -2.34 15.48 -1.29
CA VAL A 784 -2.07 14.51 -2.35
C VAL A 784 -2.99 13.30 -2.18
N ASP A 785 -3.19 12.80 -0.95
CA ASP A 785 -4.09 11.69 -0.62
C ASP A 785 -5.56 12.09 -0.88
N ILE A 786 -5.96 13.27 -0.40
CA ILE A 786 -7.30 13.82 -0.56
C ILE A 786 -7.64 13.99 -2.05
N ALA A 787 -6.77 14.65 -2.83
CA ALA A 787 -7.01 14.92 -4.25
C ALA A 787 -7.27 13.63 -5.03
N LYS A 788 -6.49 12.58 -4.79
CA LYS A 788 -6.61 11.33 -5.54
C LYS A 788 -7.80 10.48 -5.14
N VAL A 789 -8.16 10.47 -3.87
CA VAL A 789 -9.42 9.82 -3.45
C VAL A 789 -10.61 10.51 -4.08
N LEU A 790 -10.60 11.84 -4.21
CA LEU A 790 -11.63 12.62 -4.90
C LEU A 790 -11.68 12.29 -6.40
N LEU A 791 -10.54 12.28 -7.09
CA LEU A 791 -10.43 11.91 -8.50
C LEU A 791 -10.89 10.47 -8.74
N ALA A 792 -10.45 9.52 -7.91
CA ALA A 792 -10.88 8.12 -7.99
C ALA A 792 -12.37 7.93 -7.71
N ALA A 793 -12.97 8.81 -6.91
CA ALA A 793 -14.41 8.87 -6.69
C ALA A 793 -15.17 9.54 -7.85
N GLY A 794 -14.48 9.95 -8.92
CA GLY A 794 -15.07 10.58 -10.09
C GLY A 794 -15.38 12.08 -9.94
N ALA A 795 -14.79 12.76 -8.96
CA ALA A 795 -14.86 14.22 -8.82
C ALA A 795 -13.87 14.92 -9.76
N GLU A 796 -14.20 16.16 -10.19
CA GLU A 796 -13.25 17.07 -10.82
C GLU A 796 -12.52 17.86 -9.72
N VAL A 797 -11.19 17.80 -9.69
CA VAL A 797 -10.40 18.48 -8.65
C VAL A 797 -9.68 19.68 -9.24
N ARG A 798 -9.87 20.84 -8.61
CA ARG A 798 -9.13 22.09 -8.87
C ARG A 798 -8.28 22.45 -7.68
N ALA A 799 -7.11 23.02 -7.89
CA ALA A 799 -6.22 23.34 -6.77
C ALA A 799 -5.40 24.59 -6.98
N TYR A 800 -5.04 25.22 -5.86
CA TYR A 800 -4.07 26.30 -5.81
C TYR A 800 -3.20 26.21 -4.56
N ASP A 801 -1.91 26.50 -4.73
CA ASP A 801 -0.92 26.62 -3.65
C ASP A 801 0.08 27.74 -4.01
N PRO A 802 0.46 28.61 -3.08
CA PRO A 802 1.40 29.70 -3.35
C PRO A 802 2.82 29.29 -3.78
N ALA A 803 3.30 28.10 -3.40
CA ALA A 803 4.67 27.66 -3.64
C ALA A 803 4.77 26.30 -4.35
N ALA A 804 3.83 25.37 -4.11
CA ALA A 804 3.99 23.97 -4.45
C ALA A 804 3.38 23.56 -5.80
N ILE A 805 2.81 24.47 -6.61
CA ILE A 805 2.11 24.14 -7.86
C ILE A 805 3.00 23.32 -8.81
N GLU A 806 4.26 23.75 -9.03
CA GLU A 806 5.13 23.06 -10.01
C GLU A 806 5.52 21.64 -9.55
N ARG A 807 5.71 21.44 -8.25
CA ARG A 807 5.92 20.10 -7.70
C ARG A 807 4.63 19.28 -7.68
N SER A 808 3.50 19.93 -7.40
CA SER A 808 2.19 19.27 -7.39
C SER A 808 1.77 18.79 -8.78
N LYS A 809 2.07 19.52 -9.86
CA LYS A 809 1.83 19.10 -11.24
C LYS A 809 2.50 17.76 -11.56
N LEU A 810 3.67 17.50 -10.96
CA LEU A 810 4.36 16.22 -11.10
C LEU A 810 3.67 15.08 -10.34
N LEU A 811 2.92 15.38 -9.27
CA LEU A 811 2.27 14.41 -8.39
C LEU A 811 0.78 14.22 -8.70
N LEU A 812 0.14 15.23 -9.28
CA LEU A 812 -1.30 15.35 -9.49
C LEU A 812 -1.61 15.94 -10.88
N PRO A 813 -1.22 15.30 -12.00
CA PRO A 813 -1.41 15.85 -13.35
C PRO A 813 -2.88 15.96 -13.76
N GLU A 814 -3.76 15.20 -13.13
CA GLU A 814 -5.21 15.21 -13.39
C GLU A 814 -5.94 16.37 -12.68
N VAL A 815 -5.24 17.08 -11.77
CA VAL A 815 -5.79 18.24 -11.08
C VAL A 815 -5.70 19.47 -11.95
N GLU A 816 -6.78 20.24 -12.03
CA GLU A 816 -6.79 21.50 -12.73
C GLU A 816 -6.19 22.61 -11.83
N TYR A 817 -4.97 23.04 -12.13
CA TYR A 817 -4.29 24.07 -11.36
C TYR A 817 -4.76 25.46 -11.74
N ARG A 818 -5.09 26.26 -10.75
CA ARG A 818 -5.52 27.64 -10.87
C ARG A 818 -4.46 28.60 -10.31
N LYS A 819 -4.53 29.86 -10.71
CA LYS A 819 -3.53 30.88 -10.33
C LYS A 819 -3.80 31.52 -8.97
N ASP A 820 -5.02 31.40 -8.45
CA ASP A 820 -5.42 31.93 -7.15
C ASP A 820 -6.62 31.15 -6.57
N ALA A 821 -6.92 31.38 -5.30
CA ALA A 821 -8.00 30.73 -4.58
C ALA A 821 -9.41 31.09 -5.14
N TYR A 822 -9.58 32.25 -5.72
CA TYR A 822 -10.87 32.70 -6.29
C TYR A 822 -11.16 31.95 -7.60
N GLU A 823 -10.14 31.70 -8.41
CA GLU A 823 -10.29 30.84 -9.60
C GLU A 823 -10.61 29.39 -9.24
N VAL A 824 -10.04 28.86 -8.15
CA VAL A 824 -10.40 27.53 -7.62
C VAL A 824 -11.88 27.51 -7.21
N ALA A 825 -12.35 28.53 -6.52
CA ALA A 825 -13.73 28.62 -6.05
C ALA A 825 -14.76 28.77 -7.19
N THR A 826 -14.35 29.28 -8.35
CA THR A 826 -15.29 29.59 -9.45
C THR A 826 -15.97 28.32 -9.97
N GLY A 827 -17.28 28.19 -9.71
CA GLY A 827 -18.10 27.05 -10.11
C GLY A 827 -17.84 25.76 -9.31
N ALA A 828 -17.10 25.82 -8.19
CA ALA A 828 -16.87 24.66 -7.33
C ALA A 828 -18.14 24.26 -6.55
N ASP A 829 -18.32 22.97 -6.36
CA ASP A 829 -19.39 22.40 -5.52
C ASP A 829 -18.98 22.34 -4.04
N ALA A 830 -17.68 22.24 -3.76
CA ALA A 830 -17.11 22.36 -2.42
C ALA A 830 -15.66 22.88 -2.48
N LEU A 831 -15.21 23.49 -1.38
CA LEU A 831 -13.81 23.81 -1.12
C LEU A 831 -13.30 23.00 0.06
N VAL A 832 -12.06 22.56 -0.03
CA VAL A 832 -11.32 21.89 1.05
C VAL A 832 -10.06 22.69 1.34
N LEU A 833 -9.91 23.13 2.57
CA LEU A 833 -8.67 23.73 3.02
C LEU A 833 -7.74 22.66 3.54
N VAL A 834 -6.59 22.51 2.89
CA VAL A 834 -5.63 21.44 3.21
C VAL A 834 -4.37 21.97 3.87
N THR A 835 -3.89 23.14 3.44
CA THR A 835 -2.69 23.79 4.01
C THR A 835 -3.01 25.23 4.40
N GLU A 836 -2.69 25.60 5.63
CA GLU A 836 -3.09 26.87 6.27
C GLU A 836 -2.18 28.05 5.88
N TRP A 837 -2.01 28.30 4.58
CA TRP A 837 -1.28 29.48 4.12
C TRP A 837 -1.89 30.78 4.63
N ASN A 838 -1.06 31.75 4.96
CA ASN A 838 -1.55 33.02 5.49
C ASN A 838 -2.45 33.79 4.50
N GLU A 839 -2.23 33.59 3.21
CA GLU A 839 -3.08 34.12 2.14
C GLU A 839 -4.54 33.63 2.28
N PHE A 840 -4.75 32.36 2.64
CA PHE A 840 -6.10 31.80 2.76
C PHE A 840 -6.87 32.37 3.95
N ARG A 841 -6.17 32.80 5.02
CA ARG A 841 -6.79 33.50 6.15
C ARG A 841 -7.35 34.89 5.79
N GLN A 842 -6.85 35.47 4.70
CA GLN A 842 -7.20 36.85 4.27
C GLN A 842 -8.19 36.85 3.09
N LEU A 843 -8.74 35.71 2.69
CA LEU A 843 -9.71 35.64 1.59
C LEU A 843 -11.01 36.35 1.94
N ASP A 844 -11.55 37.09 0.97
CA ASP A 844 -12.93 37.59 1.02
C ASP A 844 -13.91 36.41 0.82
N MET A 845 -14.36 35.83 1.92
CA MET A 845 -15.24 34.64 1.89
C MET A 845 -16.62 34.98 1.31
N ALA A 846 -17.10 36.22 1.37
CA ALA A 846 -18.35 36.59 0.73
C ALA A 846 -18.20 36.53 -0.81
N ARG A 847 -17.06 36.97 -1.34
CA ARG A 847 -16.72 36.84 -2.75
C ARG A 847 -16.51 35.37 -3.15
N VAL A 848 -15.82 34.59 -2.34
CA VAL A 848 -15.64 33.14 -2.55
C VAL A 848 -17.01 32.45 -2.70
N LYS A 849 -17.94 32.70 -1.79
CA LYS A 849 -19.31 32.17 -1.86
C LYS A 849 -20.01 32.50 -3.17
N GLN A 850 -19.90 33.75 -3.65
CA GLN A 850 -20.55 34.17 -4.91
C GLN A 850 -20.00 33.44 -6.14
N LEU A 851 -18.73 33.01 -6.09
CA LEU A 851 -18.09 32.31 -7.19
C LEU A 851 -18.43 30.80 -7.21
N MET A 852 -18.80 30.23 -6.06
CA MET A 852 -19.09 28.79 -5.94
C MET A 852 -20.48 28.44 -6.47
N ARG A 853 -20.64 27.24 -6.98
CA ARG A 853 -21.94 26.65 -7.34
C ARG A 853 -22.71 26.23 -6.09
N ARG A 854 -22.02 25.66 -5.13
CA ARG A 854 -22.52 25.30 -3.79
C ARG A 854 -21.54 25.81 -2.74
N PRO A 855 -21.98 26.61 -1.78
CA PRO A 855 -21.09 27.15 -0.75
C PRO A 855 -20.82 26.11 0.36
N VAL A 856 -20.22 24.96 -0.03
CA VAL A 856 -19.79 23.90 0.89
C VAL A 856 -18.31 24.08 1.16
N MET A 857 -17.90 24.07 2.44
CA MET A 857 -16.51 24.17 2.83
C MET A 857 -16.13 23.16 3.91
N VAL A 858 -15.10 22.38 3.63
CA VAL A 858 -14.43 21.50 4.62
C VAL A 858 -13.09 22.13 4.99
N ASP A 859 -12.95 22.51 6.24
CA ASP A 859 -11.73 23.14 6.76
C ASP A 859 -10.87 22.12 7.50
N GLY A 860 -9.94 21.51 6.78
CA GLY A 860 -9.02 20.50 7.31
C GLY A 860 -7.97 21.05 8.30
N ARG A 861 -7.92 22.38 8.49
CA ARG A 861 -6.95 23.06 9.38
C ARG A 861 -7.61 23.97 10.42
N ASN A 862 -8.93 24.06 10.43
CA ASN A 862 -9.70 24.83 11.41
C ASN A 862 -9.31 26.32 11.47
N ILE A 863 -8.97 26.95 10.34
CA ILE A 863 -8.53 28.36 10.34
C ILE A 863 -9.69 29.36 10.37
N TYR A 864 -10.89 28.96 9.94
CA TYR A 864 -12.05 29.84 9.92
C TYR A 864 -12.95 29.60 11.14
N ASP A 865 -13.73 30.66 11.47
CA ASP A 865 -14.75 30.56 12.51
C ASP A 865 -16.05 29.97 11.94
N PRO A 866 -16.59 28.87 12.49
CA PRO A 866 -17.81 28.23 11.98
C PRO A 866 -19.04 29.15 12.00
N ALA A 867 -19.19 30.01 13.03
CA ALA A 867 -20.34 30.91 13.16
C ALA A 867 -20.28 31.98 12.08
N VAL A 868 -19.09 32.53 11.83
CA VAL A 868 -18.86 33.52 10.75
C VAL A 868 -19.13 32.88 9.40
N MET A 869 -18.60 31.70 9.13
CA MET A 869 -18.81 31.00 7.84
C MET A 869 -20.29 30.69 7.59
N ARG A 870 -21.02 30.23 8.60
CA ARG A 870 -22.47 30.00 8.51
C ARG A 870 -23.25 31.33 8.32
N SER A 871 -22.85 32.40 8.99
CA SER A 871 -23.50 33.72 8.81
C SER A 871 -23.34 34.26 7.40
N LEU A 872 -22.21 33.91 6.74
CA LEU A 872 -21.97 34.21 5.33
C LEU A 872 -22.77 33.25 4.39
N GLY A 873 -23.37 32.21 4.95
CA GLY A 873 -24.21 31.21 4.26
C GLY A 873 -23.43 30.06 3.63
N PHE A 874 -22.29 29.69 4.19
CA PHE A 874 -21.63 28.44 3.89
C PHE A 874 -22.22 27.26 4.66
N THR A 875 -22.32 26.11 4.02
CA THR A 875 -22.39 24.84 4.72
C THR A 875 -20.93 24.50 5.09
N TYR A 876 -20.57 24.77 6.33
CA TYR A 876 -19.19 24.71 6.79
C TYR A 876 -19.00 23.59 7.82
N ARG A 877 -17.91 22.86 7.68
CA ARG A 877 -17.47 21.85 8.67
C ARG A 877 -15.94 21.86 8.78
N GLY A 878 -15.43 21.93 10.00
CA GLY A 878 -14.03 21.75 10.34
C GLY A 878 -13.79 20.37 10.94
N ILE A 879 -12.55 20.03 11.19
CA ILE A 879 -12.20 18.80 11.92
C ILE A 879 -12.54 18.96 13.39
N GLY A 880 -13.50 18.16 13.88
CA GLY A 880 -14.02 18.30 15.25
C GLY A 880 -14.83 19.60 15.51
N ARG A 881 -15.38 20.23 14.45
CA ARG A 881 -16.12 21.48 14.54
C ARG A 881 -17.28 21.52 13.54
N GLU A 882 -18.48 21.53 14.06
CA GLU A 882 -19.71 21.72 13.27
C GLU A 882 -20.15 23.18 13.24
#